data_d33cac747d97c8160b883bb572c4af92
#
_entry.id   d33cac747d97c8160b883bb572c4af92
#
_cell.length_a   1.000
_cell.length_b   1.000
_cell.length_c   1.000
_cell.angle_alpha   90.00
_cell.angle_beta   90.00
_cell.angle_gamma   90.00
#
_symmetry.space_group_name_H-M   'P 1'
#
loop_
_entity.id
_entity.type
_entity.pdbx_description
1 polymer ?
#
loop_
_entity_poly.entity_id
_entity_poly.type
_entity_poly.pdbx_seq_one_letter_code
_entity_poly.pdbx_strand_id
1 'polypeptide(L)'
;MFEREKKSIDENNFLKVYEYWASLFAESFVESGETRKLAEYFLSDIERGKSMNKGGKVEFTFGGEKVKKSLPAYEYNYFWSVYERVTDERTIFAIRRKIDRLSEDFARRFEGEFYTPIPFAAKAYEYIRKAIGRDKLESGRYRIWDMAAGSGNLEFTLPSAALPYTYISTLSEDDANYCRRIFPSAEVFQYDYLNDDIDALFGEEADGVVPLKMPEKLRRDLKNPRLKWLIFINPPFATSNRSAFSAGKSSKTGVSDTKVGKVMRMSGFGETGRELFSQFLFRISREFEGKRARLGLFSTLKYLNAPNDRKLREKFFRYTAERGFLFSSENFEGSKGRFPVAFAVWNMEKSASVESQELVFDVFDREARKVGVKRVYTGDRGKLLSAWVRRPPTTKIFPPFTGATHVSERNIDVRDRVADGFLCSLMCCGNDFQHQNQTALFSGPQASAGSYSVTEENFGKSMVVHAVRRLPKAVWSNNRDQFYSPEREPSEEFVSDCAVWSAFADSNNTCSLKEVVYKGNVYRVKNQLFPFSLKESEEWSGGRLKASDEEEPFLFSWLNGRKLSEKSSAVMRAAREFYAYCFRTGKAEISDAGYAQLKTAVQNDEEGKLFLAALKEAHRALGDKLLPQAYYYGFIPRDVEYFEEEV
;
A
#
# COMPACT_ATOMS: atom_id res chain seq x y z
N MET A 1 40.05 20.32 30.17
CA MET A 1 39.03 20.38 29.11
C MET A 1 39.32 19.19 28.20
N PHE A 2 38.55 18.10 28.31
CA PHE A 2 38.76 16.93 27.46
C PHE A 2 38.29 17.28 26.06
N GLU A 3 39.18 17.38 25.09
CA GLU A 3 38.83 17.42 23.68
C GLU A 3 38.10 16.10 23.36
N ARG A 4 36.80 16.18 23.10
CA ARG A 4 36.04 15.03 22.58
C ARG A 4 36.54 14.78 21.17
N GLU A 5 36.99 13.57 20.90
CA GLU A 5 37.32 13.08 19.56
C GLU A 5 36.12 13.33 18.63
N LYS A 6 36.31 14.08 17.56
CA LYS A 6 35.26 14.39 16.59
C LYS A 6 34.95 13.15 15.76
N LYS A 7 33.71 13.04 15.30
CA LYS A 7 33.26 11.93 14.43
C LYS A 7 33.60 12.25 12.99
N SER A 8 34.30 11.36 12.30
CA SER A 8 34.51 11.47 10.85
C SER A 8 33.20 11.27 10.09
N ILE A 9 33.07 11.98 8.96
CA ILE A 9 31.95 11.79 8.01
C ILE A 9 32.49 10.95 6.86
N ASP A 10 31.83 9.80 6.62
CA ASP A 10 32.19 8.85 5.57
C ASP A 10 30.95 8.42 4.75
N GLU A 11 31.16 7.57 3.76
CA GLU A 11 30.08 7.08 2.90
C GLU A 11 29.02 6.22 3.62
N ASN A 12 29.29 5.73 4.83
CA ASN A 12 28.37 4.87 5.58
C ASN A 12 27.49 5.68 6.55
N ASN A 13 27.98 6.81 7.05
CA ASN A 13 27.26 7.62 8.02
C ASN A 13 26.74 8.96 7.47
N PHE A 14 27.21 9.41 6.28
CA PHE A 14 26.91 10.75 5.76
C PHE A 14 25.41 11.03 5.68
N LEU A 15 24.56 10.03 5.40
CA LEU A 15 23.12 10.21 5.29
C LEU A 15 22.51 10.64 6.63
N LYS A 16 22.88 9.97 7.73
CA LYS A 16 22.44 10.35 9.09
C LYS A 16 22.97 11.72 9.48
N VAL A 17 24.18 12.04 9.05
CA VAL A 17 24.79 13.35 9.30
C VAL A 17 24.09 14.43 8.49
N TYR A 18 23.74 14.16 7.23
CA TYR A 18 22.94 15.06 6.39
C TYR A 18 21.52 15.29 6.97
N GLU A 19 20.83 14.23 7.37
CA GLU A 19 19.50 14.35 8.00
C GLU A 19 19.55 15.20 9.27
N TYR A 20 20.58 15.03 10.08
CA TYR A 20 20.79 15.84 11.28
C TYR A 20 21.15 17.30 10.91
N TRP A 21 22.04 17.54 9.96
CA TRP A 21 22.36 18.86 9.45
C TRP A 21 21.12 19.57 8.87
N ALA A 22 20.36 18.85 8.05
CA ALA A 22 19.12 19.36 7.47
C ALA A 22 18.06 19.70 8.53
N SER A 23 17.91 18.88 9.58
CA SER A 23 16.99 19.17 10.68
C SER A 23 17.33 20.46 11.44
N LEU A 24 18.60 20.86 11.46
CA LEU A 24 19.04 22.09 12.12
C LEU A 24 18.91 23.32 11.23
N PHE A 25 19.06 23.17 9.90
CA PHE A 25 19.28 24.32 9.01
C PHE A 25 18.27 24.44 7.86
N ALA A 26 17.42 23.45 7.59
CA ALA A 26 16.51 23.46 6.44
C ALA A 26 15.62 24.73 6.39
N GLU A 27 15.12 25.20 7.54
CA GLU A 27 14.29 26.40 7.61
C GLU A 27 15.02 27.66 7.11
N SER A 28 16.35 27.77 7.31
CA SER A 28 17.16 28.88 6.82
C SER A 28 17.28 28.94 5.28
N PHE A 29 16.83 27.88 4.58
CA PHE A 29 16.86 27.79 3.12
C PHE A 29 15.45 27.79 2.49
N VAL A 30 14.38 27.59 3.27
CA VAL A 30 12.99 27.53 2.79
C VAL A 30 12.48 28.86 2.26
N GLU A 31 12.85 29.97 2.90
CA GLU A 31 12.41 31.33 2.51
C GLU A 31 12.84 31.75 1.10
N SER A 32 13.81 31.06 0.51
CA SER A 32 14.35 31.35 -0.84
C SER A 32 13.87 30.41 -1.95
N GLY A 33 12.97 29.44 -1.67
CA GLY A 33 12.54 28.45 -2.66
C GLY A 33 13.62 27.44 -3.08
N GLU A 34 14.73 27.38 -2.34
CA GLU A 34 15.95 26.62 -2.70
C GLU A 34 16.06 25.24 -2.04
N THR A 35 14.95 24.66 -1.58
CA THR A 35 14.93 23.33 -0.94
C THR A 35 15.54 22.22 -1.82
N ARG A 36 15.50 22.38 -3.14
CA ARG A 36 16.15 21.45 -4.08
C ARG A 36 17.70 21.48 -3.99
N LYS A 37 18.27 22.55 -3.47
CA LYS A 37 19.73 22.72 -3.35
C LYS A 37 20.29 22.39 -1.97
N LEU A 38 19.45 21.93 -1.02
CA LEU A 38 19.86 21.71 0.37
C LEU A 38 21.04 20.72 0.49
N ALA A 39 21.03 19.69 -0.33
CA ALA A 39 22.11 18.70 -0.39
C ALA A 39 23.41 19.27 -0.95
N GLU A 40 23.33 20.20 -1.91
CA GLU A 40 24.49 20.92 -2.45
C GLU A 40 25.10 21.87 -1.40
N TYR A 41 24.27 22.52 -0.59
CA TYR A 41 24.71 23.33 0.55
C TYR A 41 25.44 22.48 1.58
N PHE A 42 24.88 21.29 1.92
CA PHE A 42 25.54 20.36 2.82
C PHE A 42 26.91 19.90 2.28
N LEU A 43 26.98 19.51 1.00
CA LEU A 43 28.23 19.14 0.35
C LEU A 43 29.27 20.24 0.43
N SER A 44 28.89 21.47 0.08
CA SER A 44 29.77 22.62 0.18
C SER A 44 30.27 22.85 1.61
N ASP A 45 29.41 22.55 2.61
CA ASP A 45 29.76 22.76 4.02
C ASP A 45 30.72 21.69 4.54
N ILE A 46 30.58 20.42 4.12
CA ILE A 46 31.48 19.35 4.53
C ILE A 46 32.85 19.39 3.82
N GLU A 47 32.92 19.94 2.59
CA GLU A 47 34.15 19.93 1.78
C GLU A 47 35.13 21.03 2.13
N ARG A 48 34.70 22.28 2.32
CA ARG A 48 35.55 23.46 2.24
C ARG A 48 35.64 24.32 3.49
N GLY A 49 35.09 23.90 4.57
CA GLY A 49 35.42 24.42 5.91
C GLY A 49 35.69 25.89 6.05
N LYS A 50 34.78 26.77 5.68
CA LYS A 50 34.88 28.14 6.13
C LYS A 50 34.06 28.31 7.39
N SER A 51 34.76 28.71 8.46
CA SER A 51 34.10 29.09 9.70
C SER A 51 33.12 30.24 9.47
N MET A 52 32.04 30.24 10.26
CA MET A 52 31.07 31.34 10.30
C MET A 52 31.82 32.68 10.48
N ASN A 53 31.51 33.66 9.67
CA ASN A 53 32.10 34.99 9.83
C ASN A 53 31.51 35.69 11.07
N LYS A 54 32.15 36.83 11.51
CA LYS A 54 31.69 37.60 12.69
C LYS A 54 30.26 38.12 12.59
N GLY A 55 29.59 38.03 11.44
CA GLY A 55 28.17 38.41 11.22
C GLY A 55 27.18 37.24 11.16
N GLY A 56 27.55 36.03 11.61
CA GLY A 56 26.66 34.86 11.62
C GLY A 56 26.32 34.31 10.24
N LYS A 57 27.09 34.64 9.20
CA LYS A 57 26.86 34.14 7.83
C LYS A 57 27.89 33.09 7.46
N VAL A 58 27.41 32.03 6.83
CA VAL A 58 28.22 30.94 6.26
C VAL A 58 28.29 31.10 4.75
N GLU A 59 29.50 31.00 4.17
CA GLU A 59 29.70 31.06 2.72
C GLU A 59 29.76 29.64 2.15
N PHE A 60 28.87 29.34 1.23
CA PHE A 60 28.82 28.10 0.47
C PHE A 60 29.35 28.36 -0.95
N THR A 61 29.99 27.35 -1.55
CA THR A 61 30.50 27.44 -2.92
C THR A 61 30.07 26.20 -3.70
N PHE A 62 29.27 26.40 -4.75
CA PHE A 62 28.88 25.35 -5.68
C PHE A 62 28.69 25.94 -7.08
N GLY A 63 28.95 25.12 -8.12
CA GLY A 63 28.86 25.59 -9.51
C GLY A 63 29.71 26.80 -9.85
N GLY A 64 30.78 27.10 -9.06
CA GLY A 64 31.63 28.28 -9.21
C GLY A 64 31.08 29.56 -8.57
N GLU A 65 29.85 29.53 -8.07
CA GLU A 65 29.22 30.67 -7.39
C GLU A 65 29.41 30.59 -5.87
N LYS A 66 29.47 31.77 -5.23
CA LYS A 66 29.57 31.93 -3.78
C LYS A 66 28.26 32.49 -3.23
N VAL A 67 27.60 31.75 -2.35
CA VAL A 67 26.37 32.14 -1.70
C VAL A 67 26.58 32.28 -0.19
N LYS A 68 26.10 33.37 0.40
CA LYS A 68 26.15 33.59 1.85
C LYS A 68 24.78 33.42 2.46
N LYS A 69 24.65 32.52 3.44
CA LYS A 69 23.42 32.27 4.18
C LYS A 69 23.63 32.55 5.66
N SER A 70 22.60 33.13 6.30
CA SER A 70 22.55 33.24 7.76
C SER A 70 22.06 31.92 8.35
N LEU A 71 22.86 31.32 9.23
CA LEU A 71 22.49 30.10 9.94
C LEU A 71 22.47 30.35 11.46
N PRO A 72 21.72 29.58 12.25
CA PRO A 72 21.76 29.63 13.70
C PRO A 72 23.16 29.33 14.21
N ALA A 73 23.80 30.35 14.83
CA ALA A 73 25.23 30.30 15.14
C ALA A 73 25.60 29.24 16.18
N TYR A 74 24.75 29.06 17.19
CA TYR A 74 24.99 28.07 18.23
C TYR A 74 24.93 26.64 17.66
N GLU A 75 23.90 26.30 16.91
CA GLU A 75 23.68 25.00 16.28
C GLU A 75 24.77 24.68 15.26
N TYR A 76 25.19 25.66 14.49
CA TYR A 76 26.27 25.50 13.50
C TYR A 76 27.61 25.19 14.15
N ASN A 77 28.00 25.96 15.19
CA ASN A 77 29.23 25.71 15.94
C ASN A 77 29.17 24.37 16.71
N TYR A 78 27.99 24.03 17.26
CA TYR A 78 27.79 22.76 17.93
C TYR A 78 27.94 21.59 16.95
N PHE A 79 27.31 21.65 15.76
CA PHE A 79 27.42 20.61 14.74
C PHE A 79 28.91 20.34 14.39
N TRP A 80 29.69 21.40 14.12
CA TRP A 80 31.10 21.27 13.77
C TRP A 80 32.01 21.00 14.98
N SER A 81 31.51 21.04 16.18
CA SER A 81 32.22 20.52 17.35
C SER A 81 32.10 19.00 17.49
N VAL A 82 31.07 18.42 16.89
CA VAL A 82 30.77 16.96 16.95
C VAL A 82 31.39 16.24 15.75
N TYR A 83 31.36 16.85 14.56
CA TYR A 83 31.80 16.23 13.32
C TYR A 83 33.10 16.86 12.78
N GLU A 84 33.89 16.04 12.07
CA GLU A 84 35.02 16.49 11.29
C GLU A 84 34.61 16.76 9.84
N ARG A 85 35.28 17.77 9.25
CA ARG A 85 35.11 18.04 7.81
C ARG A 85 35.84 17.00 6.99
N VAL A 86 35.29 16.68 5.82
CA VAL A 86 35.88 15.68 4.93
C VAL A 86 37.00 16.34 4.12
N THR A 87 38.22 15.85 4.25
CA THR A 87 39.40 16.33 3.52
C THR A 87 39.89 15.37 2.43
N ASP A 88 39.46 14.10 2.50
CA ASP A 88 39.79 13.06 1.53
C ASP A 88 38.93 13.16 0.28
N GLU A 89 39.54 13.39 -0.88
CA GLU A 89 38.83 13.54 -2.15
C GLU A 89 38.05 12.29 -2.57
N ARG A 90 38.49 11.08 -2.20
CA ARG A 90 37.78 9.85 -2.52
C ARG A 90 36.47 9.73 -1.73
N THR A 91 36.54 10.07 -0.45
CA THR A 91 35.36 10.12 0.44
C THR A 91 34.40 11.20 -0.02
N ILE A 92 34.85 12.39 -0.38
CA ILE A 92 34.06 13.48 -0.96
C ILE A 92 33.37 13.01 -2.25
N PHE A 93 34.11 12.36 -3.15
CA PHE A 93 33.57 11.85 -4.39
C PHE A 93 32.49 10.77 -4.16
N ALA A 94 32.74 9.84 -3.22
CA ALA A 94 31.77 8.80 -2.86
C ALA A 94 30.49 9.41 -2.25
N ILE A 95 30.64 10.41 -1.37
CA ILE A 95 29.52 11.15 -0.77
C ILE A 95 28.77 11.95 -1.84
N ARG A 96 29.46 12.69 -2.73
CA ARG A 96 28.83 13.40 -3.86
C ARG A 96 27.97 12.48 -4.71
N ARG A 97 28.51 11.35 -5.12
CA ARG A 97 27.81 10.37 -5.92
C ARG A 97 26.55 9.85 -5.25
N LYS A 98 26.53 9.76 -3.91
CA LYS A 98 25.35 9.37 -3.14
C LYS A 98 24.40 10.56 -2.93
N ILE A 99 24.90 11.77 -2.76
CA ILE A 99 24.07 12.99 -2.60
C ILE A 99 23.45 13.44 -3.92
N ASP A 100 24.14 13.34 -5.03
CA ASP A 100 23.55 13.58 -6.36
C ASP A 100 22.34 12.68 -6.58
N ARG A 101 22.41 11.44 -6.10
CA ARG A 101 21.27 10.54 -6.03
C ARG A 101 20.19 11.00 -5.05
N LEU A 102 20.54 11.57 -3.91
CA LEU A 102 19.59 11.98 -2.86
C LEU A 102 18.86 13.30 -3.17
N SER A 103 19.51 14.29 -3.78
CA SER A 103 18.86 15.54 -4.19
C SER A 103 17.85 15.32 -5.31
N GLU A 104 18.15 14.41 -6.20
CA GLU A 104 17.24 13.90 -7.22
C GLU A 104 16.15 12.99 -6.61
N ASP A 105 16.49 12.12 -5.65
CA ASP A 105 15.57 11.23 -4.95
C ASP A 105 14.47 11.98 -4.18
N PHE A 106 14.74 13.16 -3.64
CA PHE A 106 13.70 13.96 -2.97
C PHE A 106 12.64 14.47 -3.96
N ALA A 107 13.05 14.93 -5.15
CA ALA A 107 12.13 15.32 -6.20
C ALA A 107 11.42 14.11 -6.80
N ARG A 108 12.12 13.01 -6.99
CA ARG A 108 11.61 11.76 -7.59
C ARG A 108 10.75 10.93 -6.65
N ARG A 109 10.97 10.97 -5.33
CA ARG A 109 10.05 10.40 -4.32
C ARG A 109 8.65 11.03 -4.39
N PHE A 110 8.57 12.30 -4.75
CA PHE A 110 7.31 12.96 -5.05
C PHE A 110 6.65 12.43 -6.33
N GLU A 111 7.43 11.99 -7.30
CA GLU A 111 6.99 11.45 -8.59
C GLU A 111 6.76 9.93 -8.56
N GLY A 112 7.10 9.25 -7.45
CA GLY A 112 6.91 7.82 -7.27
C GLY A 112 7.91 6.94 -8.00
N GLU A 113 9.08 7.49 -8.34
CA GLU A 113 10.19 6.74 -8.91
C GLU A 113 10.99 6.03 -7.83
N PHE A 114 11.17 4.73 -7.99
CA PHE A 114 11.96 3.89 -7.09
C PHE A 114 13.10 3.24 -7.87
N TYR A 115 14.33 3.52 -7.48
CA TYR A 115 15.49 2.86 -8.07
C TYR A 115 15.56 1.40 -7.68
N THR A 116 15.68 0.52 -8.68
CA THR A 116 15.85 -0.91 -8.42
C THR A 116 17.20 -1.15 -7.74
N PRO A 117 17.25 -1.74 -6.54
CA PRO A 117 18.52 -2.09 -5.91
C PRO A 117 19.30 -3.07 -6.77
N ILE A 118 20.60 -2.86 -6.94
CA ILE A 118 21.46 -3.65 -7.82
C ILE A 118 21.38 -5.17 -7.57
N PRO A 119 21.32 -5.68 -6.31
CA PRO A 119 21.17 -7.13 -6.09
C PRO A 119 19.90 -7.70 -6.72
N PHE A 120 18.76 -6.98 -6.66
CA PHE A 120 17.50 -7.42 -7.27
C PHE A 120 17.48 -7.22 -8.79
N ALA A 121 18.13 -6.17 -9.31
CA ALA A 121 18.35 -6.01 -10.75
C ALA A 121 19.19 -7.17 -11.32
N ALA A 122 20.25 -7.59 -10.62
CA ALA A 122 21.07 -8.75 -11.01
C ALA A 122 20.27 -10.06 -10.98
N LYS A 123 19.42 -10.26 -9.96
CA LYS A 123 18.49 -11.39 -9.91
C LYS A 123 17.50 -11.35 -11.07
N ALA A 124 16.95 -10.21 -11.39
CA ALA A 124 16.03 -10.06 -12.52
C ALA A 124 16.69 -10.46 -13.83
N TYR A 125 17.93 -10.02 -14.08
CA TYR A 125 18.68 -10.45 -15.25
C TYR A 125 18.96 -11.97 -15.25
N GLU A 126 19.24 -12.58 -14.09
CA GLU A 126 19.39 -14.04 -13.97
C GLU A 126 18.09 -14.77 -14.40
N TYR A 127 16.92 -14.27 -13.99
CA TYR A 127 15.62 -14.84 -14.38
C TYR A 127 15.32 -14.65 -15.86
N ILE A 128 15.63 -13.49 -16.43
CA ILE A 128 15.56 -13.24 -17.88
C ILE A 128 16.46 -14.23 -18.63
N ARG A 129 17.69 -14.40 -18.18
CA ARG A 129 18.65 -15.29 -18.81
C ARG A 129 18.20 -16.75 -18.78
N LYS A 130 17.55 -17.19 -17.70
CA LYS A 130 16.93 -18.53 -17.60
C LYS A 130 15.72 -18.70 -18.53
N ALA A 131 14.98 -17.62 -18.82
CA ALA A 131 13.82 -17.67 -19.71
C ALA A 131 14.19 -17.58 -21.19
N ILE A 132 15.18 -16.76 -21.56
CA ILE A 132 15.54 -16.46 -22.95
C ILE A 132 16.77 -17.24 -23.41
N GLY A 133 17.75 -17.42 -22.54
CA GLY A 133 19.08 -17.95 -22.83
C GLY A 133 20.10 -16.83 -23.06
N ARG A 134 21.30 -17.01 -22.46
CA ARG A 134 22.38 -16.00 -22.46
C ARG A 134 22.82 -15.62 -23.86
N ASP A 135 23.15 -16.64 -24.67
CA ASP A 135 23.69 -16.45 -26.04
C ASP A 135 22.72 -15.65 -26.94
N LYS A 136 21.41 -15.75 -26.69
CA LYS A 136 20.43 -15.06 -27.51
C LYS A 136 20.35 -13.55 -27.16
N LEU A 137 20.65 -13.18 -25.92
CA LEU A 137 20.72 -11.78 -25.51
C LEU A 137 21.99 -11.10 -26.02
N GLU A 138 23.12 -11.80 -25.95
CA GLU A 138 24.43 -11.27 -26.32
C GLU A 138 24.70 -11.29 -27.85
N SER A 139 23.96 -12.08 -28.60
CA SER A 139 24.15 -12.23 -30.05
C SER A 139 23.39 -11.24 -30.95
N GLY A 140 22.69 -10.26 -30.32
CA GLY A 140 21.88 -9.31 -31.06
C GLY A 140 20.60 -9.89 -31.69
N ARG A 141 20.23 -11.14 -31.35
CA ARG A 141 18.92 -11.71 -31.74
C ARG A 141 17.75 -11.06 -31.04
N TYR A 142 17.98 -10.46 -29.84
CA TYR A 142 17.06 -9.64 -29.12
C TYR A 142 17.48 -8.18 -29.20
N ARG A 143 16.49 -7.29 -29.29
CA ARG A 143 16.61 -5.89 -28.92
C ARG A 143 16.12 -5.75 -27.50
N ILE A 144 16.84 -5.00 -26.70
CA ILE A 144 16.47 -4.70 -25.32
C ILE A 144 16.00 -3.25 -25.26
N TRP A 145 14.89 -2.98 -24.60
CA TRP A 145 14.44 -1.61 -24.39
C TRP A 145 13.96 -1.42 -22.96
N ASP A 146 14.58 -0.46 -22.26
CA ASP A 146 14.06 0.12 -21.03
C ASP A 146 13.46 1.50 -21.31
N MET A 147 12.14 1.62 -21.07
CA MET A 147 11.37 2.84 -21.31
C MET A 147 11.31 3.74 -20.07
N ALA A 148 11.87 3.31 -18.95
CA ALA A 148 11.85 3.98 -17.65
C ALA A 148 13.18 3.83 -16.93
N ALA A 149 14.29 3.95 -17.66
CA ALA A 149 15.63 3.58 -17.20
C ALA A 149 16.12 4.40 -15.99
N GLY A 150 15.65 5.66 -15.85
CA GLY A 150 16.20 6.56 -14.84
C GLY A 150 17.73 6.64 -14.96
N SER A 151 18.45 6.32 -13.90
CA SER A 151 19.91 6.30 -13.89
C SER A 151 20.56 5.01 -14.44
N GLY A 152 19.78 4.10 -15.03
CA GLY A 152 20.31 2.89 -15.69
C GLY A 152 20.65 1.73 -14.74
N ASN A 153 19.96 1.60 -13.59
CA ASN A 153 20.27 0.54 -12.63
C ASN A 153 20.04 -0.88 -13.19
N LEU A 154 19.10 -1.05 -14.10
CA LEU A 154 18.87 -2.34 -14.76
C LEU A 154 19.97 -2.66 -15.76
N GLU A 155 20.44 -1.66 -16.50
CA GLU A 155 21.47 -1.77 -17.53
C GLU A 155 22.85 -2.12 -16.97
N PHE A 156 23.15 -1.74 -15.73
CA PHE A 156 24.38 -2.17 -15.05
C PHE A 156 24.50 -3.69 -14.92
N THR A 157 23.38 -4.40 -15.00
CA THR A 157 23.38 -5.88 -14.91
C THR A 157 23.50 -6.56 -16.26
N LEU A 158 23.38 -5.81 -17.36
CA LEU A 158 23.51 -6.34 -18.70
C LEU A 158 24.99 -6.58 -19.06
N PRO A 159 25.32 -7.68 -19.74
CA PRO A 159 26.67 -7.89 -20.24
C PRO A 159 27.01 -6.87 -21.34
N SER A 160 28.26 -6.46 -21.40
CA SER A 160 28.74 -5.48 -22.40
C SER A 160 28.40 -5.87 -23.84
N ALA A 161 28.34 -7.18 -24.15
CA ALA A 161 27.96 -7.69 -25.45
C ALA A 161 26.49 -7.44 -25.84
N ALA A 162 25.60 -7.20 -24.86
CA ALA A 162 24.18 -6.90 -25.10
C ALA A 162 23.91 -5.40 -25.29
N LEU A 163 24.77 -4.52 -24.75
CA LEU A 163 24.58 -3.07 -24.78
C LEU A 163 24.45 -2.47 -26.20
N PRO A 164 25.17 -2.93 -27.25
CA PRO A 164 24.99 -2.40 -28.61
C PRO A 164 23.58 -2.65 -29.20
N TYR A 165 22.82 -3.55 -28.59
CA TYR A 165 21.44 -3.92 -28.99
C TYR A 165 20.40 -3.39 -28.01
N THR A 166 20.82 -2.49 -27.09
CA THR A 166 19.97 -1.94 -26.00
C THR A 166 19.60 -0.49 -26.31
N TYR A 167 18.32 -0.20 -26.15
CA TYR A 167 17.72 1.12 -26.15
C TYR A 167 17.43 1.51 -24.70
N ILE A 168 17.90 2.68 -24.31
CA ILE A 168 17.74 3.22 -22.95
C ILE A 168 17.02 4.55 -23.08
N SER A 169 15.81 4.64 -22.57
CA SER A 169 15.07 5.90 -22.56
C SER A 169 14.64 6.31 -21.18
N THR A 170 14.73 7.61 -20.90
CA THR A 170 14.44 8.20 -19.60
C THR A 170 13.75 9.54 -19.76
N LEU A 171 12.96 9.93 -18.75
CA LEU A 171 12.20 11.20 -18.76
C LEU A 171 13.12 12.41 -18.70
N SER A 172 14.18 12.35 -17.89
CA SER A 172 15.12 13.44 -17.65
C SER A 172 16.25 13.44 -18.68
N GLU A 173 16.58 14.64 -19.21
CA GLU A 173 17.76 14.80 -20.07
C GLU A 173 19.07 14.61 -19.28
N ASP A 174 19.08 14.94 -17.99
CA ASP A 174 20.24 14.74 -17.11
C ASP A 174 20.55 13.26 -16.94
N ASP A 175 19.51 12.43 -16.72
CA ASP A 175 19.66 10.98 -16.68
C ASP A 175 20.09 10.42 -18.04
N ALA A 176 19.57 10.94 -19.13
CA ALA A 176 19.98 10.52 -20.46
C ALA A 176 21.47 10.82 -20.69
N ASN A 177 21.93 12.02 -20.27
CA ASN A 177 23.33 12.41 -20.34
C ASN A 177 24.23 11.55 -19.44
N TYR A 178 23.74 11.19 -18.25
CA TYR A 178 24.44 10.24 -17.37
C TYR A 178 24.55 8.85 -18.03
N CYS A 179 23.43 8.30 -18.50
CA CYS A 179 23.42 6.98 -19.16
C CYS A 179 24.30 6.93 -20.42
N ARG A 180 24.34 8.00 -21.23
CA ARG A 180 25.25 8.07 -22.42
C ARG A 180 26.72 7.94 -22.03
N ARG A 181 27.11 8.50 -20.88
CA ARG A 181 28.50 8.38 -20.37
C ARG A 181 28.82 6.98 -19.86
N ILE A 182 27.85 6.35 -19.20
CA ILE A 182 28.04 5.02 -18.56
C ILE A 182 27.87 3.89 -19.56
N PHE A 183 26.95 4.02 -20.53
CA PHE A 183 26.62 2.99 -21.51
C PHE A 183 26.87 3.48 -22.96
N PRO A 184 28.13 3.83 -23.31
CA PRO A 184 28.43 4.49 -24.61
C PRO A 184 28.12 3.64 -25.85
N SER A 185 27.95 2.34 -25.70
CA SER A 185 27.58 1.43 -26.80
C SER A 185 26.06 1.22 -26.95
N ALA A 186 25.25 1.69 -25.99
CA ALA A 186 23.80 1.63 -26.07
C ALA A 186 23.22 2.85 -26.79
N GLU A 187 22.00 2.73 -27.31
CA GLU A 187 21.25 3.86 -27.87
C GLU A 187 20.47 4.57 -26.74
N VAL A 188 20.98 5.70 -26.26
CA VAL A 188 20.42 6.44 -25.11
C VAL A 188 19.77 7.73 -25.59
N PHE A 189 18.52 7.97 -25.19
CA PHE A 189 17.77 9.17 -25.59
C PHE A 189 16.77 9.59 -24.49
N GLN A 190 16.49 10.91 -24.44
CA GLN A 190 15.43 11.45 -23.60
C GLN A 190 14.08 11.18 -24.26
N TYR A 191 13.12 10.63 -23.51
CA TYR A 191 11.82 10.27 -24.03
C TYR A 191 10.78 10.12 -22.90
N ASP A 192 9.71 10.89 -22.99
CA ASP A 192 8.57 10.73 -22.10
C ASP A 192 7.63 9.65 -22.65
N TYR A 193 7.81 8.43 -22.18
CA TYR A 193 7.05 7.28 -22.68
C TYR A 193 5.53 7.42 -22.50
N LEU A 194 5.03 8.28 -21.61
CA LEU A 194 3.62 8.47 -21.38
C LEU A 194 3.01 9.65 -22.14
N ASN A 195 3.85 10.52 -22.74
CA ASN A 195 3.39 11.72 -23.43
C ASN A 195 3.90 11.88 -24.88
N ASP A 196 5.13 11.40 -25.18
CA ASP A 196 5.73 11.55 -26.49
C ASP A 196 5.17 10.54 -27.50
N ASP A 197 4.98 10.99 -28.73
CA ASP A 197 4.54 10.20 -29.89
C ASP A 197 3.18 9.47 -29.74
N ILE A 198 2.38 9.83 -28.73
CA ILE A 198 1.10 9.17 -28.44
C ILE A 198 0.08 9.39 -29.56
N ASP A 199 0.03 10.59 -30.11
CA ASP A 199 -0.92 10.94 -31.17
C ASP A 199 -0.65 10.14 -32.46
N ALA A 200 0.62 9.79 -32.73
CA ALA A 200 1.01 8.95 -33.85
C ALA A 200 0.68 7.47 -33.65
N LEU A 201 0.56 7.01 -32.39
CA LEU A 201 0.26 5.61 -32.06
C LEU A 201 -1.23 5.35 -31.85
N PHE A 202 -1.98 6.34 -31.39
CA PHE A 202 -3.37 6.20 -30.95
C PHE A 202 -4.32 7.24 -31.57
N GLY A 203 -3.80 8.25 -32.29
CA GLY A 203 -4.60 9.26 -32.99
C GLY A 203 -5.26 8.73 -34.25
N GLU A 204 -6.41 9.26 -34.63
CA GLU A 204 -6.91 9.16 -36.00
C GLU A 204 -5.90 9.90 -36.89
N GLU A 205 -5.62 9.37 -38.08
CA GLU A 205 -4.62 9.90 -39.02
C GLU A 205 -4.75 11.42 -39.14
N ALA A 206 -3.87 12.16 -38.47
CA ALA A 206 -3.76 13.59 -38.71
C ALA A 206 -2.92 13.80 -39.98
N ASP A 207 -3.45 14.48 -40.94
CA ASP A 207 -2.80 14.94 -42.18
C ASP A 207 -1.62 15.90 -41.88
N GLY A 208 -0.65 15.46 -41.17
CA GLY A 208 0.55 16.22 -40.84
C GLY A 208 1.65 15.34 -40.30
N VAL A 209 2.77 15.31 -41.00
CA VAL A 209 3.99 14.60 -40.54
C VAL A 209 4.52 15.34 -39.30
N VAL A 210 4.01 14.99 -38.12
CA VAL A 210 4.65 15.41 -36.87
C VAL A 210 5.95 14.61 -36.70
N PRO A 211 7.11 15.27 -36.59
CA PRO A 211 8.36 14.54 -36.36
C PRO A 211 8.28 13.72 -35.09
N LEU A 212 8.49 12.43 -35.21
CA LEU A 212 8.51 11.55 -34.05
C LEU A 212 9.78 11.78 -33.25
N LYS A 213 9.66 11.82 -31.92
CA LYS A 213 10.76 11.99 -30.98
C LYS A 213 11.58 10.71 -30.81
N MET A 214 10.95 9.57 -31.04
CA MET A 214 11.60 8.25 -31.03
C MET A 214 12.71 8.17 -32.07
N PRO A 215 13.93 7.69 -31.75
CA PRO A 215 15.03 7.53 -32.70
C PRO A 215 14.68 6.69 -33.91
N GLU A 216 15.18 7.10 -35.08
CA GLU A 216 14.90 6.41 -36.34
C GLU A 216 15.33 4.93 -36.32
N LYS A 217 16.47 4.63 -35.71
CA LYS A 217 16.98 3.26 -35.54
C LYS A 217 15.98 2.40 -34.77
N LEU A 218 15.44 2.90 -33.65
CA LEU A 218 14.44 2.19 -32.86
C LEU A 218 13.15 1.97 -33.66
N ARG A 219 12.67 3.00 -34.37
CA ARG A 219 11.48 2.89 -35.23
C ARG A 219 11.63 1.84 -36.32
N ARG A 220 12.80 1.78 -36.96
CA ARG A 220 13.12 0.79 -37.97
C ARG A 220 13.16 -0.63 -37.36
N ASP A 221 13.79 -0.79 -36.19
CA ASP A 221 13.86 -2.06 -35.50
C ASP A 221 12.48 -2.55 -35.02
N LEU A 222 11.62 -1.65 -34.53
CA LEU A 222 10.23 -1.98 -34.14
C LEU A 222 9.36 -2.44 -35.34
N LYS A 223 9.66 -2.00 -36.56
CA LYS A 223 8.98 -2.44 -37.78
C LYS A 223 9.52 -3.77 -38.33
N ASN A 224 10.65 -4.24 -37.84
CA ASN A 224 11.28 -5.47 -38.34
C ASN A 224 10.69 -6.73 -37.66
N PRO A 225 9.89 -7.56 -38.37
CA PRO A 225 9.23 -8.72 -37.77
C PRO A 225 10.20 -9.88 -37.43
N ARG A 226 11.44 -9.82 -37.92
CA ARG A 226 12.46 -10.85 -37.63
C ARG A 226 13.09 -10.64 -36.24
N LEU A 227 13.05 -9.44 -35.69
CA LEU A 227 13.64 -9.13 -34.41
C LEU A 227 12.77 -9.64 -33.26
N LYS A 228 13.44 -10.01 -32.19
CA LYS A 228 12.82 -10.33 -30.91
C LYS A 228 13.12 -9.22 -29.91
N TRP A 229 12.23 -9.04 -28.97
CA TRP A 229 12.31 -7.95 -28.01
C TRP A 229 12.35 -8.47 -26.58
N LEU A 230 13.18 -7.84 -25.78
CA LEU A 230 13.13 -7.86 -24.33
C LEU A 230 12.81 -6.45 -23.85
N ILE A 231 11.64 -6.27 -23.29
CA ILE A 231 11.30 -5.08 -22.52
C ILE A 231 11.73 -5.35 -21.09
N PHE A 232 12.69 -4.59 -20.56
CA PHE A 232 13.22 -4.77 -19.21
C PHE A 232 13.06 -3.48 -18.44
N ILE A 233 12.04 -3.39 -17.57
CA ILE A 233 11.61 -2.12 -16.98
C ILE A 233 11.26 -2.22 -15.49
N ASN A 234 11.45 -1.09 -14.80
CA ASN A 234 10.88 -0.78 -13.51
C ASN A 234 10.09 0.54 -13.61
N PRO A 235 8.83 0.52 -14.07
CA PRO A 235 8.05 1.73 -14.24
C PRO A 235 7.67 2.35 -12.88
N PRO A 236 7.41 3.68 -12.81
CA PRO A 236 7.05 4.36 -11.58
C PRO A 236 5.74 3.82 -10.97
N PHE A 237 5.70 3.67 -9.63
CA PHE A 237 4.54 3.14 -8.90
C PHE A 237 3.56 4.23 -8.43
N ALA A 238 3.73 5.48 -8.87
CA ALA A 238 2.88 6.61 -8.51
C ALA A 238 1.52 6.58 -9.19
N THR A 239 0.59 7.36 -8.61
CA THR A 239 -0.76 7.57 -9.14
C THR A 239 -0.87 9.01 -9.63
N SER A 240 -1.35 9.24 -10.85
CA SER A 240 -1.64 10.58 -11.37
C SER A 240 -2.86 11.17 -10.66
N ASN A 241 -2.76 12.41 -10.15
CA ASN A 241 -3.85 13.09 -9.43
C ASN A 241 -4.56 14.14 -10.30
N ARG A 242 -5.89 14.09 -10.29
CA ARG A 242 -6.79 15.10 -10.92
C ARG A 242 -6.93 16.40 -10.12
N SER A 243 -6.42 16.52 -8.91
CA SER A 243 -6.85 17.53 -7.93
C SER A 243 -5.96 18.76 -7.82
N ALA A 244 -5.37 19.24 -8.89
CA ALA A 244 -4.78 20.59 -8.88
C ALA A 244 -5.82 21.74 -8.92
N PHE A 245 -7.12 21.44 -9.08
CA PHE A 245 -8.18 22.45 -9.29
C PHE A 245 -9.32 22.48 -8.27
N SER A 246 -9.30 21.71 -7.20
CA SER A 246 -10.36 21.75 -6.17
C SER A 246 -9.78 22.04 -4.79
N ALA A 247 -9.88 23.31 -4.43
CA ALA A 247 -9.97 23.86 -3.07
C ALA A 247 -9.17 23.21 -1.93
N GLY A 248 -8.03 23.78 -1.56
CA GLY A 248 -7.73 24.14 -0.16
C GLY A 248 -7.51 23.05 0.88
N LYS A 249 -7.23 21.78 0.54
CA LYS A 249 -6.79 20.76 1.50
C LYS A 249 -5.59 20.01 0.97
N SER A 250 -4.56 19.80 1.80
CA SER A 250 -3.26 19.20 1.52
C SER A 250 -3.35 18.06 0.50
N SER A 251 -3.11 18.38 -0.75
CA SER A 251 -3.06 17.41 -1.83
C SER A 251 -1.77 16.60 -1.69
N LYS A 252 -1.88 15.28 -1.71
CA LYS A 252 -0.76 14.46 -2.17
C LYS A 252 -0.42 14.98 -3.56
N THR A 253 0.70 15.64 -3.71
CA THR A 253 1.23 16.12 -4.99
C THR A 253 1.37 14.90 -5.89
N GLY A 254 0.52 14.79 -6.89
CA GLY A 254 0.53 13.72 -7.89
C GLY A 254 1.09 14.23 -9.20
N VAL A 255 1.60 13.31 -10.00
CA VAL A 255 2.05 13.52 -11.37
C VAL A 255 0.91 14.10 -12.20
N SER A 256 1.22 15.04 -13.10
CA SER A 256 0.26 15.64 -14.05
C SER A 256 -0.39 14.56 -14.93
N ASP A 257 -1.57 14.89 -15.44
CA ASP A 257 -2.35 14.01 -16.32
C ASP A 257 -1.60 13.71 -17.63
N THR A 258 -1.32 12.43 -17.91
CA THR A 258 -0.57 12.00 -19.09
C THR A 258 -1.47 11.80 -20.31
N LYS A 259 -0.91 11.85 -21.54
CA LYS A 259 -1.66 11.53 -22.78
C LYS A 259 -2.13 10.06 -22.77
N VAL A 260 -1.29 9.10 -22.37
CA VAL A 260 -1.69 7.68 -22.24
C VAL A 260 -2.84 7.53 -21.25
N GLY A 261 -2.78 8.20 -20.09
CA GLY A 261 -3.85 8.19 -19.11
C GLY A 261 -5.18 8.72 -19.67
N LYS A 262 -5.13 9.74 -20.53
CA LYS A 262 -6.34 10.24 -21.23
C LYS A 262 -6.90 9.19 -22.18
N VAL A 263 -6.06 8.56 -23.02
CA VAL A 263 -6.48 7.49 -23.94
C VAL A 263 -7.10 6.32 -23.15
N MET A 264 -6.51 5.90 -22.05
CA MET A 264 -7.06 4.83 -21.22
C MET A 264 -8.43 5.19 -20.64
N ARG A 265 -8.62 6.42 -20.16
CA ARG A 265 -9.93 6.87 -19.64
C ARG A 265 -10.99 6.92 -20.74
N MET A 266 -10.68 7.45 -21.91
CA MET A 266 -11.58 7.45 -23.08
C MET A 266 -11.94 6.01 -23.49
N SER A 267 -11.03 5.07 -23.33
CA SER A 267 -11.26 3.64 -23.56
C SER A 267 -11.96 2.92 -22.41
N GLY A 268 -12.38 3.63 -21.36
CA GLY A 268 -13.20 3.12 -20.26
C GLY A 268 -12.43 2.32 -19.18
N PHE A 269 -11.12 2.57 -19.01
CA PHE A 269 -10.31 1.90 -17.98
C PHE A 269 -10.48 2.48 -16.55
N GLY A 270 -11.17 3.63 -16.41
CA GLY A 270 -11.50 4.19 -15.09
C GLY A 270 -10.27 4.45 -14.20
N GLU A 271 -10.29 3.92 -12.99
CA GLU A 271 -9.23 4.14 -11.98
C GLU A 271 -7.86 3.55 -12.38
N THR A 272 -7.83 2.44 -13.14
CA THR A 272 -6.60 1.85 -13.69
C THR A 272 -5.80 2.84 -14.51
N GLY A 273 -6.46 3.72 -15.27
CA GLY A 273 -5.81 4.77 -16.05
C GLY A 273 -5.14 5.88 -15.22
N ARG A 274 -5.24 5.84 -13.89
CA ARG A 274 -4.54 6.77 -12.98
C ARG A 274 -3.21 6.23 -12.47
N GLU A 275 -2.99 4.92 -12.53
CA GLU A 275 -1.76 4.27 -12.07
C GLU A 275 -0.72 4.31 -13.19
N LEU A 276 0.45 4.94 -12.94
CA LEU A 276 1.47 5.12 -14.00
C LEU A 276 1.97 3.79 -14.55
N PHE A 277 2.24 2.81 -13.69
CA PHE A 277 2.67 1.48 -14.14
C PHE A 277 1.66 0.81 -15.09
N SER A 278 0.35 1.00 -14.84
CA SER A 278 -0.71 0.48 -15.72
C SER A 278 -0.73 1.18 -17.07
N GLN A 279 -0.38 2.47 -17.11
CA GLN A 279 -0.24 3.22 -18.35
C GLN A 279 0.96 2.70 -19.18
N PHE A 280 2.08 2.39 -18.53
CA PHE A 280 3.21 1.72 -19.19
C PHE A 280 2.77 0.37 -19.78
N LEU A 281 2.11 -0.47 -19.00
CA LEU A 281 1.63 -1.78 -19.47
C LEU A 281 0.66 -1.66 -20.65
N PHE A 282 -0.24 -0.68 -20.59
CA PHE A 282 -1.18 -0.41 -21.69
C PHE A 282 -0.43 -0.05 -22.98
N ARG A 283 0.49 0.92 -22.93
CA ARG A 283 1.26 1.32 -24.10
C ARG A 283 2.15 0.19 -24.62
N ILE A 284 2.87 -0.52 -23.76
CA ILE A 284 3.69 -1.68 -24.14
C ILE A 284 2.85 -2.73 -24.86
N SER A 285 1.67 -3.05 -24.32
CA SER A 285 0.78 -4.05 -24.94
C SER A 285 0.33 -3.65 -26.33
N ARG A 286 0.18 -2.36 -26.61
CA ARG A 286 -0.18 -1.84 -27.93
C ARG A 286 1.00 -1.78 -28.88
N GLU A 287 2.16 -1.27 -28.44
CA GLU A 287 3.37 -1.15 -29.28
C GLU A 287 3.94 -2.51 -29.66
N PHE A 288 3.81 -3.52 -28.81
CA PHE A 288 4.33 -4.86 -29.03
C PHE A 288 3.27 -5.88 -29.45
N GLU A 289 2.08 -5.44 -29.79
CA GLU A 289 1.02 -6.30 -30.34
C GLU A 289 1.54 -6.99 -31.62
N GLY A 290 1.44 -8.32 -31.66
CA GLY A 290 1.92 -9.14 -32.78
C GLY A 290 3.44 -9.28 -32.90
N LYS A 291 4.23 -8.67 -32.00
CA LYS A 291 5.68 -8.79 -32.00
C LYS A 291 6.16 -9.95 -31.10
N ARG A 292 7.33 -10.47 -31.43
CA ARG A 292 7.98 -11.52 -30.62
C ARG A 292 8.70 -10.90 -29.43
N ALA A 293 8.02 -10.84 -28.29
CA ALA A 293 8.52 -10.11 -27.13
C ALA A 293 8.47 -10.90 -25.81
N ARG A 294 9.39 -10.56 -24.91
CA ARG A 294 9.39 -10.87 -23.50
C ARG A 294 9.38 -9.58 -22.71
N LEU A 295 8.62 -9.55 -21.64
CA LEU A 295 8.58 -8.42 -20.72
C LEU A 295 9.15 -8.87 -19.37
N GLY A 296 10.27 -8.29 -18.96
CA GLY A 296 10.84 -8.36 -17.62
C GLY A 296 10.41 -7.13 -16.83
N LEU A 297 9.47 -7.30 -15.93
CA LEU A 297 8.74 -6.22 -15.27
C LEU A 297 8.94 -6.24 -13.76
N PHE A 298 9.45 -5.14 -13.21
CA PHE A 298 9.26 -4.82 -11.80
C PHE A 298 7.93 -4.09 -11.61
N SER A 299 7.11 -4.53 -10.67
CA SER A 299 5.83 -3.90 -10.38
C SER A 299 5.28 -4.34 -9.03
N THR A 300 4.27 -3.62 -8.55
CA THR A 300 3.40 -4.14 -7.48
C THR A 300 2.50 -5.25 -8.05
N LEU A 301 1.91 -6.06 -7.17
CA LEU A 301 1.03 -7.16 -7.59
C LEU A 301 -0.37 -6.72 -8.05
N LYS A 302 -0.72 -5.42 -7.99
CA LYS A 302 -2.06 -4.90 -8.29
C LYS A 302 -2.59 -5.36 -9.65
N TYR A 303 -1.79 -5.25 -10.72
CA TYR A 303 -2.24 -5.60 -12.07
C TYR A 303 -2.59 -7.09 -12.21
N LEU A 304 -2.12 -7.94 -11.31
CA LEU A 304 -2.41 -9.38 -11.34
C LEU A 304 -3.82 -9.72 -10.85
N ASN A 305 -4.27 -9.09 -9.77
CA ASN A 305 -5.49 -9.53 -9.08
C ASN A 305 -6.41 -8.41 -8.59
N ALA A 306 -6.01 -7.14 -8.63
CA ALA A 306 -6.88 -6.06 -8.19
C ALA A 306 -8.12 -5.93 -9.10
N PRO A 307 -9.34 -5.74 -8.52
CA PRO A 307 -10.57 -5.60 -9.29
C PRO A 307 -10.55 -4.45 -10.28
N ASN A 308 -9.92 -3.33 -9.91
CA ASN A 308 -9.82 -2.15 -10.77
C ASN A 308 -9.06 -2.44 -12.07
N ASP A 309 -8.07 -3.35 -12.04
CA ASP A 309 -7.21 -3.69 -13.19
C ASP A 309 -7.78 -4.84 -14.05
N ARG A 310 -9.01 -5.30 -13.76
CA ARG A 310 -9.67 -6.38 -14.49
C ARG A 310 -9.74 -6.11 -16.01
N LYS A 311 -10.15 -4.91 -16.41
CA LYS A 311 -10.23 -4.56 -17.84
C LYS A 311 -8.87 -4.56 -18.54
N LEU A 312 -7.80 -4.17 -17.84
CA LEU A 312 -6.44 -4.27 -18.37
C LEU A 312 -6.08 -5.72 -18.64
N ARG A 313 -6.33 -6.64 -17.68
CA ARG A 313 -6.10 -8.08 -17.85
C ARG A 313 -6.94 -8.67 -18.98
N GLU A 314 -8.21 -8.36 -19.05
CA GLU A 314 -9.13 -8.93 -20.05
C GLU A 314 -8.80 -8.51 -21.47
N LYS A 315 -8.39 -7.26 -21.67
CA LYS A 315 -8.23 -6.67 -23.01
C LYS A 315 -6.81 -6.65 -23.51
N PHE A 316 -5.83 -6.40 -22.64
CA PHE A 316 -4.48 -6.07 -23.07
C PHE A 316 -3.39 -6.90 -22.41
N PHE A 317 -3.54 -7.32 -21.17
CA PHE A 317 -2.50 -8.05 -20.45
C PHE A 317 -2.85 -9.52 -20.28
N ARG A 318 -2.83 -10.26 -21.40
CA ARG A 318 -3.19 -11.69 -21.47
C ARG A 318 -1.98 -12.58 -21.71
N TYR A 319 -0.83 -12.23 -21.15
CA TYR A 319 0.43 -12.91 -21.39
C TYR A 319 0.65 -14.06 -20.41
N THR A 320 1.51 -15.02 -20.80
CA THR A 320 1.90 -16.13 -19.94
C THR A 320 3.09 -15.75 -19.10
N ALA A 321 2.99 -15.85 -17.77
CA ALA A 321 4.13 -15.73 -16.88
C ALA A 321 5.04 -16.95 -17.00
N GLU A 322 6.34 -16.75 -17.13
CA GLU A 322 7.33 -17.82 -17.21
C GLU A 322 8.00 -18.06 -15.86
N ARG A 323 8.37 -17.01 -15.14
CA ARG A 323 8.98 -17.05 -13.81
C ARG A 323 9.03 -15.69 -13.16
N GLY A 324 9.26 -15.64 -11.85
CA GLY A 324 9.39 -14.39 -11.14
C GLY A 324 9.82 -14.58 -9.69
N PHE A 325 10.03 -13.44 -9.00
CA PHE A 325 10.34 -13.40 -7.58
C PHE A 325 9.67 -12.21 -6.91
N LEU A 326 9.59 -12.27 -5.59
CA LEU A 326 9.03 -11.24 -4.69
C LEU A 326 10.07 -10.81 -3.67
N PHE A 327 10.01 -9.55 -3.30
CA PHE A 327 10.75 -8.97 -2.18
C PHE A 327 9.99 -7.79 -1.57
N SER A 328 10.40 -7.37 -0.37
CA SER A 328 9.75 -6.23 0.30
C SER A 328 10.13 -4.90 -0.34
N SER A 329 9.15 -4.00 -0.48
CA SER A 329 9.39 -2.62 -0.91
C SER A 329 10.33 -1.84 0.01
N GLU A 330 10.58 -2.31 1.23
CA GLU A 330 11.57 -1.73 2.16
C GLU A 330 13.00 -1.80 1.61
N ASN A 331 13.26 -2.65 0.60
CA ASN A 331 14.56 -2.70 -0.07
C ASN A 331 14.79 -1.55 -1.05
N PHE A 332 13.74 -0.79 -1.40
CA PHE A 332 13.91 0.46 -2.13
C PHE A 332 14.23 1.58 -1.16
N GLU A 333 15.28 2.34 -1.42
CA GLU A 333 15.63 3.51 -0.63
C GLU A 333 14.44 4.48 -0.60
N GLY A 334 14.05 4.89 0.62
CA GLY A 334 12.97 5.86 0.82
C GLY A 334 11.54 5.36 0.73
N SER A 335 11.32 4.07 0.56
CA SER A 335 9.97 3.51 0.65
C SER A 335 9.42 3.64 2.08
N LYS A 336 8.26 4.30 2.24
CA LYS A 336 7.55 4.41 3.53
C LYS A 336 6.57 3.26 3.76
N GLY A 337 6.33 2.42 2.76
CA GLY A 337 5.35 1.35 2.80
C GLY A 337 5.98 -0.03 2.86
N ARG A 338 5.25 -0.99 3.45
CA ARG A 338 5.62 -2.41 3.46
C ARG A 338 4.66 -3.16 2.56
N PHE A 339 5.06 -3.37 1.29
CA PHE A 339 4.25 -4.10 0.32
C PHE A 339 5.15 -4.98 -0.58
N PRO A 340 4.59 -6.01 -1.21
CA PRO A 340 5.35 -6.86 -2.11
C PRO A 340 5.65 -6.13 -3.42
N VAL A 341 6.90 -6.18 -3.83
CA VAL A 341 7.33 -5.86 -5.18
C VAL A 341 7.68 -7.16 -5.88
N ALA A 342 7.16 -7.33 -7.08
CA ALA A 342 7.42 -8.49 -7.91
C ALA A 342 8.33 -8.12 -9.07
N PHE A 343 9.23 -9.04 -9.42
CA PHE A 343 9.79 -9.14 -10.75
C PHE A 343 9.19 -10.34 -11.44
N ALA A 344 8.69 -10.18 -12.66
CA ALA A 344 8.16 -11.29 -13.45
C ALA A 344 8.61 -11.22 -14.92
N VAL A 345 8.91 -12.35 -15.50
CA VAL A 345 9.17 -12.50 -16.94
C VAL A 345 7.91 -13.02 -17.63
N TRP A 346 7.35 -12.18 -18.50
CA TRP A 346 6.14 -12.45 -19.26
C TRP A 346 6.46 -12.80 -20.70
N ASN A 347 5.85 -13.86 -21.17
CA ASN A 347 5.90 -14.25 -22.59
C ASN A 347 4.74 -13.59 -23.32
N MET A 348 5.04 -12.55 -24.09
CA MET A 348 4.02 -11.78 -24.83
C MET A 348 3.59 -12.49 -26.15
N GLU A 349 4.29 -13.55 -26.56
CA GLU A 349 3.91 -14.37 -27.73
C GLU A 349 2.81 -15.39 -27.39
N LYS A 350 2.58 -15.67 -26.10
CA LYS A 350 1.62 -16.66 -25.63
C LYS A 350 0.52 -16.01 -24.85
N SER A 351 -0.70 -16.14 -25.33
CA SER A 351 -1.89 -15.78 -24.58
C SER A 351 -2.18 -16.81 -23.49
N ALA A 352 -2.49 -16.32 -22.31
CA ALA A 352 -3.05 -17.12 -21.23
C ALA A 352 -4.55 -16.93 -21.12
N SER A 353 -5.26 -17.91 -20.55
CA SER A 353 -6.65 -17.72 -20.15
C SER A 353 -6.76 -16.59 -19.15
N VAL A 354 -7.80 -15.76 -19.26
CA VAL A 354 -8.10 -14.65 -18.33
C VAL A 354 -8.49 -15.18 -16.95
N GLU A 355 -8.92 -16.42 -16.86
CA GLU A 355 -9.59 -17.00 -15.67
C GLU A 355 -8.60 -17.52 -14.64
N SER A 356 -7.44 -17.17 -14.48
CA SER A 356 -6.46 -17.51 -13.46
C SER A 356 -5.27 -18.34 -13.92
N GLN A 357 -4.12 -17.71 -13.96
CA GLN A 357 -2.85 -18.40 -13.85
C GLN A 357 -2.42 -18.46 -12.38
N GLU A 358 -1.96 -19.61 -11.95
CA GLU A 358 -1.18 -19.71 -10.73
C GLU A 358 0.27 -19.36 -11.04
N LEU A 359 0.82 -18.38 -10.34
CA LEU A 359 2.20 -17.95 -10.42
C LEU A 359 2.91 -18.34 -9.14
N VAL A 360 4.02 -19.07 -9.27
CA VAL A 360 4.89 -19.38 -8.14
C VAL A 360 6.07 -18.42 -8.18
N PHE A 361 6.14 -17.53 -7.21
CA PHE A 361 7.24 -16.59 -7.05
C PHE A 361 8.22 -17.09 -6.00
N ASP A 362 9.51 -17.01 -6.31
CA ASP A 362 10.56 -17.14 -5.30
C ASP A 362 10.53 -15.90 -4.40
N VAL A 363 10.72 -16.06 -3.10
CA VAL A 363 10.73 -14.95 -2.13
C VAL A 363 12.16 -14.71 -1.69
N PHE A 364 12.59 -13.45 -1.77
CA PHE A 364 13.94 -13.03 -1.41
C PHE A 364 13.95 -12.12 -0.19
N ASP A 365 14.99 -12.28 0.65
CA ASP A 365 15.32 -11.38 1.75
C ASP A 365 16.05 -10.11 1.28
N ARG A 366 16.54 -9.30 2.24
CA ARG A 366 17.30 -8.06 1.95
C ARG A 366 18.61 -8.29 1.22
N GLU A 367 19.25 -9.42 1.45
CA GLU A 367 20.51 -9.83 0.84
C GLU A 367 20.31 -10.56 -0.49
N ALA A 368 19.08 -10.55 -1.02
CA ALA A 368 18.68 -11.26 -2.23
C ALA A 368 18.94 -12.79 -2.15
N ARG A 369 18.82 -13.38 -0.95
CA ARG A 369 18.82 -14.84 -0.76
C ARG A 369 17.39 -15.35 -0.84
N LYS A 370 17.20 -16.50 -1.46
CA LYS A 370 15.89 -17.14 -1.56
C LYS A 370 15.52 -17.77 -0.23
N VAL A 371 14.43 -17.27 0.38
CA VAL A 371 13.96 -17.69 1.71
C VAL A 371 12.65 -18.46 1.68
N GLY A 372 11.97 -18.54 0.55
CA GLY A 372 10.70 -19.24 0.43
C GLY A 372 10.09 -19.10 -0.95
N VAL A 373 8.82 -19.51 -1.03
CA VAL A 373 8.01 -19.36 -2.24
C VAL A 373 6.63 -18.82 -1.87
N LYS A 374 6.01 -18.07 -2.78
CA LYS A 374 4.64 -17.60 -2.66
C LYS A 374 3.86 -17.88 -3.93
N ARG A 375 2.63 -18.40 -3.76
CA ARG A 375 1.67 -18.59 -4.84
C ARG A 375 0.79 -17.37 -4.98
N VAL A 376 0.72 -16.82 -6.18
CA VAL A 376 -0.13 -15.67 -6.52
C VAL A 376 -0.99 -16.06 -7.72
N TYR A 377 -2.25 -15.65 -7.69
CA TYR A 377 -3.18 -15.94 -8.77
C TYR A 377 -3.47 -14.68 -9.57
N THR A 378 -3.49 -14.81 -10.90
CA THR A 378 -3.95 -13.74 -11.77
C THR A 378 -5.47 -13.81 -11.89
N GLY A 379 -6.11 -12.63 -11.95
CA GLY A 379 -7.57 -12.55 -12.11
C GLY A 379 -8.34 -12.97 -10.86
N ASP A 380 -9.60 -13.30 -11.07
CA ASP A 380 -10.51 -13.70 -10.00
C ASP A 380 -10.43 -15.23 -9.78
N ARG A 381 -9.64 -15.67 -8.81
CA ARG A 381 -9.60 -17.09 -8.38
C ARG A 381 -10.98 -17.61 -7.93
N GLY A 382 -12.00 -16.84 -8.05
CA GLY A 382 -13.34 -17.05 -7.58
C GLY A 382 -14.00 -15.73 -7.29
N LYS A 383 -15.13 -15.76 -6.66
CA LYS A 383 -15.79 -14.51 -6.26
C LYS A 383 -15.05 -13.89 -5.09
N LEU A 384 -14.81 -12.59 -5.17
CA LEU A 384 -14.25 -11.83 -4.05
C LEU A 384 -15.19 -11.87 -2.84
N LEU A 385 -14.64 -11.82 -1.64
CA LEU A 385 -15.38 -11.81 -0.37
C LEU A 385 -16.46 -10.71 -0.34
N SER A 386 -16.15 -9.56 -0.92
CA SER A 386 -17.08 -8.42 -1.06
C SER A 386 -18.36 -8.74 -1.86
N ALA A 387 -18.35 -9.78 -2.69
CA ALA A 387 -19.51 -10.25 -3.47
C ALA A 387 -20.27 -11.40 -2.83
N TRP A 388 -19.77 -11.96 -1.72
CA TRP A 388 -20.39 -13.12 -1.05
C TRP A 388 -21.63 -12.76 -0.22
N VAL A 389 -21.67 -11.51 0.27
CA VAL A 389 -22.78 -11.03 1.11
C VAL A 389 -23.70 -10.12 0.30
N ARG A 390 -25.01 -10.45 0.32
CA ARG A 390 -26.03 -9.58 -0.24
C ARG A 390 -26.14 -8.28 0.56
N ARG A 391 -26.06 -7.15 -0.13
CA ARG A 391 -26.20 -5.82 0.46
C ARG A 391 -27.63 -5.33 0.28
N PRO A 392 -28.42 -5.17 1.37
CA PRO A 392 -29.77 -4.70 1.27
C PRO A 392 -29.81 -3.20 0.91
N PRO A 393 -30.89 -2.73 0.23
CA PRO A 393 -31.07 -1.32 -0.07
C PRO A 393 -31.28 -0.52 1.23
N THR A 394 -30.71 0.71 1.27
CA THR A 394 -30.84 1.61 2.43
C THR A 394 -32.01 2.56 2.22
N THR A 395 -33.12 2.36 2.93
CA THR A 395 -34.38 3.08 2.74
C THR A 395 -34.79 3.92 3.96
N LYS A 396 -34.39 3.50 5.18
CA LYS A 396 -34.80 4.17 6.44
C LYS A 396 -33.79 5.23 6.86
N ILE A 397 -34.29 6.37 7.31
CA ILE A 397 -33.46 7.43 7.92
C ILE A 397 -33.01 6.96 9.32
N PHE A 398 -31.73 7.18 9.61
CA PHE A 398 -31.11 6.86 10.88
C PHE A 398 -30.00 7.86 11.20
N PRO A 399 -29.81 8.27 12.48
CA PRO A 399 -28.78 9.25 12.86
C PRO A 399 -27.38 8.81 12.43
N PRO A 400 -26.59 9.68 11.82
CA PRO A 400 -25.19 9.37 11.48
C PRO A 400 -24.29 9.45 12.72
N PHE A 401 -23.28 8.57 12.79
CA PHE A 401 -22.27 8.54 13.83
C PHE A 401 -20.87 8.78 13.25
N THR A 402 -20.04 9.56 13.96
CA THR A 402 -18.62 9.75 13.65
C THR A 402 -17.70 8.78 14.37
N GLY A 403 -18.27 7.93 15.19
CA GLY A 403 -17.55 6.95 16.02
C GLY A 403 -18.51 6.06 16.76
N ALA A 404 -18.03 5.35 17.77
CA ALA A 404 -18.85 4.40 18.54
C ALA A 404 -19.93 5.06 19.40
N THR A 405 -19.78 6.34 19.74
CA THR A 405 -20.58 6.99 20.79
C THR A 405 -21.08 8.41 20.47
N HIS A 406 -20.74 8.96 19.30
CA HIS A 406 -21.07 10.35 18.99
C HIS A 406 -21.76 10.50 17.65
N VAL A 407 -22.85 11.32 17.67
CA VAL A 407 -23.50 11.77 16.44
C VAL A 407 -22.66 12.87 15.79
N SER A 408 -22.45 12.79 14.49
CA SER A 408 -21.74 13.81 13.74
C SER A 408 -22.67 14.92 13.26
N GLU A 409 -22.44 16.13 13.73
CA GLU A 409 -23.06 17.33 13.16
C GLU A 409 -22.25 17.95 12.01
N ARG A 410 -20.99 17.54 11.83
CA ARG A 410 -20.05 18.21 10.92
C ARG A 410 -19.93 17.56 9.54
N ASN A 411 -20.40 16.35 9.34
CA ASN A 411 -20.23 15.63 8.07
C ASN A 411 -21.52 15.72 7.23
N ILE A 412 -21.56 16.71 6.35
CA ILE A 412 -22.68 16.94 5.41
C ILE A 412 -22.83 15.78 4.42
N ASP A 413 -21.75 15.03 4.15
CA ASP A 413 -21.71 13.89 3.23
C ASP A 413 -21.98 12.53 3.89
N VAL A 414 -22.45 12.54 5.14
CA VAL A 414 -22.75 11.31 5.85
C VAL A 414 -24.09 10.75 5.37
N ARG A 415 -24.06 9.52 4.92
CA ARG A 415 -25.25 8.76 4.59
C ARG A 415 -26.06 8.54 5.87
N ASP A 416 -27.26 9.06 5.90
CA ASP A 416 -28.20 8.96 7.00
C ASP A 416 -29.27 7.90 6.76
N ARG A 417 -28.96 6.86 5.95
CA ARG A 417 -29.91 5.82 5.61
C ARG A 417 -29.35 4.43 5.89
N VAL A 418 -30.21 3.59 6.41
CA VAL A 418 -29.97 2.17 6.71
C VAL A 418 -31.02 1.29 6.03
N ALA A 419 -30.78 0.00 5.95
CA ALA A 419 -31.78 -0.96 5.47
C ALA A 419 -32.94 -1.15 6.45
N ASP A 420 -34.02 -1.72 5.97
CA ASP A 420 -35.06 -2.27 6.84
C ASP A 420 -34.50 -3.45 7.64
N GLY A 421 -34.91 -3.61 8.91
CA GLY A 421 -34.33 -4.62 9.81
C GLY A 421 -32.86 -4.38 10.16
N PHE A 422 -32.41 -3.12 10.18
CA PHE A 422 -31.04 -2.72 10.50
C PHE A 422 -30.61 -3.14 11.90
N LEU A 423 -29.54 -3.91 11.98
CA LEU A 423 -28.90 -4.32 13.24
C LEU A 423 -27.62 -3.50 13.53
N CYS A 424 -26.75 -3.38 12.55
CA CYS A 424 -25.55 -2.58 12.59
C CYS A 424 -25.03 -2.32 11.16
N SER A 425 -24.02 -1.48 11.01
CA SER A 425 -23.27 -1.36 9.75
C SER A 425 -21.96 -2.12 9.85
N LEU A 426 -21.59 -2.82 8.78
CA LEU A 426 -20.25 -3.33 8.58
C LEU A 426 -19.52 -2.42 7.59
N MET A 427 -18.52 -1.67 8.09
CA MET A 427 -17.54 -0.97 7.26
C MET A 427 -16.57 -2.01 6.67
N CYS A 428 -16.37 -1.97 5.36
CA CYS A 428 -15.57 -2.97 4.66
C CYS A 428 -14.97 -2.35 3.40
N CYS A 429 -13.96 -1.47 3.59
CA CYS A 429 -13.30 -0.78 2.48
C CYS A 429 -12.32 -1.71 1.77
N GLY A 430 -12.31 -1.65 0.41
CA GLY A 430 -11.46 -2.51 -0.39
C GLY A 430 -11.75 -4.00 -0.20
N ASN A 431 -10.97 -4.85 -0.85
CA ASN A 431 -11.08 -6.31 -0.66
C ASN A 431 -9.72 -6.96 -0.39
N ASP A 432 -8.66 -6.15 -0.27
CA ASP A 432 -7.29 -6.59 -0.02
C ASP A 432 -6.87 -6.43 1.44
N PHE A 433 -5.74 -7.04 1.79
CA PHE A 433 -5.17 -6.96 3.13
C PHE A 433 -4.69 -5.56 3.51
N GLN A 434 -4.32 -4.71 2.54
CA GLN A 434 -3.95 -3.32 2.80
C GLN A 434 -5.06 -2.56 3.53
N HIS A 435 -6.32 -2.89 3.22
CA HIS A 435 -7.50 -2.22 3.75
C HIS A 435 -8.17 -2.99 4.91
N GLN A 436 -7.55 -4.08 5.43
CA GLN A 436 -8.16 -4.87 6.51
C GLN A 436 -8.47 -4.03 7.76
N ASN A 437 -7.63 -3.03 8.07
CA ASN A 437 -7.86 -2.13 9.21
C ASN A 437 -9.10 -1.23 9.04
N GLN A 438 -9.61 -1.11 7.82
CA GLN A 438 -10.87 -0.41 7.51
C GLN A 438 -12.06 -1.36 7.52
N THR A 439 -12.04 -2.36 8.41
CA THR A 439 -13.13 -3.29 8.67
C THR A 439 -13.56 -3.13 10.11
N ALA A 440 -14.79 -2.65 10.33
CA ALA A 440 -15.32 -2.37 11.66
C ALA A 440 -16.86 -2.40 11.68
N LEU A 441 -17.43 -2.66 12.86
CA LEU A 441 -18.87 -2.65 13.12
C LEU A 441 -19.28 -1.36 13.80
N PHE A 442 -20.43 -0.79 13.41
CA PHE A 442 -20.99 0.46 13.96
C PHE A 442 -22.49 0.39 14.12
N SER A 443 -23.03 1.08 15.13
CA SER A 443 -24.48 1.17 15.36
C SER A 443 -25.20 2.19 14.47
N GLY A 444 -24.51 2.89 13.61
CA GLY A 444 -25.07 3.89 12.69
C GLY A 444 -24.68 3.67 11.25
N PRO A 445 -25.26 4.45 10.31
CA PRO A 445 -24.90 4.39 8.90
C PRO A 445 -23.42 4.68 8.67
N GLN A 446 -22.81 4.02 7.68
CA GLN A 446 -21.43 4.25 7.29
C GLN A 446 -21.34 4.67 5.82
N ALA A 447 -20.61 5.75 5.56
CA ALA A 447 -20.43 6.33 4.24
C ALA A 447 -19.28 5.73 3.42
N SER A 448 -18.40 4.92 4.04
CA SER A 448 -17.21 4.37 3.37
C SER A 448 -17.59 3.46 2.21
N ALA A 449 -16.77 3.50 1.15
CA ALA A 449 -16.93 2.59 0.02
C ALA A 449 -16.87 1.12 0.50
N GLY A 450 -17.86 0.34 0.10
CA GLY A 450 -17.95 -1.05 0.52
C GLY A 450 -18.70 -1.31 1.82
N SER A 451 -19.12 -0.28 2.57
CA SER A 451 -19.96 -0.43 3.76
C SER A 451 -21.40 -0.85 3.39
N TYR A 452 -22.04 -1.59 4.28
CA TYR A 452 -23.43 -2.01 4.11
C TYR A 452 -24.13 -2.25 5.45
N SER A 453 -25.47 -2.23 5.41
CA SER A 453 -26.31 -2.56 6.55
C SER A 453 -26.32 -4.07 6.79
N VAL A 454 -26.07 -4.47 8.02
CA VAL A 454 -26.29 -5.83 8.51
C VAL A 454 -27.73 -5.96 8.96
N THR A 455 -28.40 -7.00 8.49
CA THR A 455 -29.78 -7.37 8.84
C THR A 455 -29.80 -8.85 9.23
N GLU A 456 -30.90 -9.36 9.74
CA GLU A 456 -31.07 -10.78 10.08
C GLU A 456 -30.64 -11.69 8.92
N GLU A 457 -31.08 -11.39 7.67
CA GLU A 457 -30.80 -12.18 6.47
C GLU A 457 -29.32 -12.39 6.20
N ASN A 458 -28.49 -11.36 6.44
CA ASN A 458 -27.07 -11.41 6.11
C ASN A 458 -26.14 -11.46 7.35
N PHE A 459 -26.69 -11.56 8.57
CA PHE A 459 -25.95 -11.43 9.82
C PHE A 459 -24.79 -12.44 9.92
N GLY A 460 -25.06 -13.74 9.80
CA GLY A 460 -24.04 -14.78 9.95
C GLY A 460 -22.87 -14.58 8.98
N LYS A 461 -23.19 -14.35 7.69
CA LYS A 461 -22.16 -14.06 6.67
C LYS A 461 -21.38 -12.78 6.98
N SER A 462 -22.04 -11.74 7.49
CA SER A 462 -21.41 -10.47 7.86
C SER A 462 -20.43 -10.63 9.02
N MET A 463 -20.75 -11.45 10.01
CA MET A 463 -19.85 -11.76 11.13
C MET A 463 -18.63 -12.57 10.65
N VAL A 464 -18.83 -13.50 9.72
CA VAL A 464 -17.70 -14.19 9.07
C VAL A 464 -16.83 -13.20 8.30
N VAL A 465 -17.41 -12.31 7.48
CA VAL A 465 -16.63 -11.27 6.75
C VAL A 465 -15.83 -10.41 7.71
N HIS A 466 -16.45 -9.96 8.80
CA HIS A 466 -15.76 -9.16 9.81
C HIS A 466 -14.59 -9.92 10.42
N ALA A 467 -14.79 -11.15 10.87
CA ALA A 467 -13.78 -11.98 11.50
C ALA A 467 -12.64 -12.31 10.53
N VAL A 468 -12.92 -12.89 9.35
CA VAL A 468 -11.88 -13.34 8.42
C VAL A 468 -11.02 -12.19 7.87
N ARG A 469 -11.57 -10.98 7.79
CA ARG A 469 -10.78 -9.80 7.40
C ARG A 469 -9.88 -9.26 8.51
N ARG A 470 -10.23 -9.50 9.78
CA ARG A 470 -9.50 -8.95 10.92
C ARG A 470 -8.55 -9.95 11.59
N LEU A 471 -8.77 -11.25 11.39
CA LEU A 471 -7.96 -12.32 11.98
C LEU A 471 -6.52 -12.36 11.46
N PRO A 472 -6.25 -12.33 10.14
CA PRO A 472 -4.89 -12.46 9.64
C PRO A 472 -4.07 -11.22 9.94
N LYS A 473 -2.78 -11.41 10.23
CA LYS A 473 -1.86 -10.30 10.39
C LYS A 473 -1.43 -9.79 9.00
N ALA A 474 -1.58 -8.49 8.76
CA ALA A 474 -1.03 -7.87 7.57
C ALA A 474 0.50 -7.79 7.70
N VAL A 475 1.19 -8.37 6.74
CA VAL A 475 2.64 -8.34 6.57
C VAL A 475 2.97 -7.85 5.16
N TRP A 476 4.24 -7.55 4.87
CA TRP A 476 4.61 -7.05 3.56
C TRP A 476 4.24 -8.03 2.42
N SER A 477 4.37 -9.34 2.66
CA SER A 477 4.14 -10.38 1.66
C SER A 477 2.67 -10.56 1.27
N ASN A 478 1.72 -10.33 2.17
CA ASN A 478 0.29 -10.51 1.93
C ASN A 478 -0.48 -9.18 1.70
N ASN A 479 0.16 -8.04 1.81
CA ASN A 479 -0.48 -6.72 1.76
C ASN A 479 -1.36 -6.51 0.52
N ARG A 480 -1.03 -7.15 -0.61
CA ARG A 480 -1.79 -7.08 -1.88
C ARG A 480 -2.66 -8.29 -2.15
N ASP A 481 -2.73 -9.24 -1.24
CA ASP A 481 -3.62 -10.38 -1.38
C ASP A 481 -5.09 -9.96 -1.24
N GLN A 482 -5.96 -10.71 -1.90
CA GLN A 482 -7.40 -10.48 -1.88
C GLN A 482 -8.07 -11.47 -0.92
N PHE A 483 -9.18 -11.05 -0.32
CA PHE A 483 -10.09 -11.95 0.38
C PHE A 483 -11.09 -12.56 -0.62
N TYR A 484 -11.41 -13.84 -0.48
CA TYR A 484 -12.26 -14.57 -1.40
C TYR A 484 -13.54 -15.05 -0.73
N SER A 485 -14.58 -15.30 -1.55
CA SER A 485 -15.73 -16.07 -1.12
C SER A 485 -15.30 -17.50 -0.80
N PRO A 486 -15.94 -18.18 0.14
CA PRO A 486 -15.51 -19.51 0.54
C PRO A 486 -15.64 -20.52 -0.59
N GLU A 487 -14.69 -21.43 -0.70
CA GLU A 487 -14.70 -22.57 -1.63
C GLU A 487 -15.66 -23.68 -1.15
N ARG A 488 -16.01 -23.65 0.13
CA ARG A 488 -16.89 -24.62 0.82
C ARG A 488 -17.80 -23.85 1.75
N GLU A 489 -19.04 -24.30 1.91
CA GLU A 489 -19.96 -23.66 2.85
C GLU A 489 -19.42 -23.77 4.29
N PRO A 490 -19.27 -22.65 5.00
CA PRO A 490 -18.81 -22.64 6.37
C PRO A 490 -19.77 -23.37 7.30
N SER A 491 -19.24 -24.13 8.26
CA SER A 491 -20.08 -24.81 9.26
C SER A 491 -20.80 -23.80 10.17
N GLU A 492 -21.94 -24.22 10.75
CA GLU A 492 -22.66 -23.39 11.70
C GLU A 492 -21.84 -23.04 12.94
N GLU A 493 -20.97 -23.95 13.40
CA GLU A 493 -20.02 -23.68 14.50
C GLU A 493 -19.06 -22.57 14.14
N PHE A 494 -18.47 -22.62 12.93
CA PHE A 494 -17.54 -21.56 12.47
C PHE A 494 -18.24 -20.20 12.38
N VAL A 495 -19.47 -20.17 11.86
CA VAL A 495 -20.27 -18.93 11.75
C VAL A 495 -20.59 -18.39 13.15
N SER A 496 -20.96 -19.25 14.08
CA SER A 496 -21.26 -18.86 15.47
C SER A 496 -20.00 -18.35 16.20
N ASP A 497 -18.87 -19.03 16.01
CA ASP A 497 -17.59 -18.61 16.55
C ASP A 497 -17.15 -17.24 15.99
N CYS A 498 -17.35 -16.98 14.70
CA CYS A 498 -17.10 -15.67 14.10
C CYS A 498 -18.01 -14.58 14.70
N ALA A 499 -19.27 -14.89 15.00
CA ALA A 499 -20.18 -13.93 15.64
C ALA A 499 -19.72 -13.58 17.07
N VAL A 500 -19.35 -14.60 17.87
CA VAL A 500 -18.79 -14.39 19.22
C VAL A 500 -17.49 -13.61 19.15
N TRP A 501 -16.58 -13.96 18.23
CA TRP A 501 -15.33 -13.23 18.06
C TRP A 501 -15.58 -11.76 17.68
N SER A 502 -16.53 -11.51 16.77
CA SER A 502 -16.87 -10.17 16.31
C SER A 502 -17.45 -9.28 17.41
N ALA A 503 -18.19 -9.87 18.33
CA ALA A 503 -18.83 -9.14 19.45
C ALA A 503 -17.78 -8.48 20.38
N PHE A 504 -16.61 -9.08 20.53
CA PHE A 504 -15.55 -8.61 21.44
C PHE A 504 -14.27 -8.18 20.72
N ALA A 505 -14.30 -8.04 19.40
CA ALA A 505 -13.18 -7.51 18.63
C ALA A 505 -12.97 -6.03 18.91
N ASP A 506 -11.70 -5.56 18.89
CA ASP A 506 -11.36 -4.14 19.03
C ASP A 506 -11.94 -3.26 17.88
N SER A 507 -12.33 -3.87 16.77
CA SER A 507 -13.01 -3.24 15.64
C SER A 507 -14.56 -3.25 15.75
N ASN A 508 -15.09 -3.76 16.85
CA ASN A 508 -16.51 -3.62 17.15
C ASN A 508 -16.75 -2.31 17.90
N ASN A 509 -17.26 -1.31 17.18
CA ASN A 509 -17.62 0.02 17.71
C ASN A 509 -19.14 0.17 17.84
N THR A 510 -19.88 -0.92 17.97
CA THR A 510 -21.31 -0.82 18.25
C THR A 510 -21.54 -0.30 19.67
N CYS A 511 -22.55 0.54 19.79
CA CYS A 511 -22.87 1.23 21.04
C CYS A 511 -24.38 1.31 21.24
N SER A 512 -24.75 1.66 22.45
CA SER A 512 -26.13 1.98 22.83
C SER A 512 -26.21 3.44 23.28
N LEU A 513 -27.25 4.16 22.84
CA LEU A 513 -27.53 5.56 23.22
C LEU A 513 -29.00 5.71 23.59
N LYS A 514 -29.30 6.38 24.72
CA LYS A 514 -30.68 6.53 25.21
C LYS A 514 -31.51 7.40 24.29
N GLU A 515 -30.99 8.55 23.91
CA GLU A 515 -31.65 9.50 23.04
C GLU A 515 -30.68 10.16 22.09
N VAL A 516 -31.05 10.23 20.83
CA VAL A 516 -30.33 10.96 19.80
C VAL A 516 -31.34 11.77 19.00
N VAL A 517 -31.22 13.09 19.01
CA VAL A 517 -32.06 13.98 18.21
C VAL A 517 -31.45 14.18 16.84
N TYR A 518 -32.18 13.81 15.78
CA TYR A 518 -31.75 13.99 14.41
C TYR A 518 -32.91 14.36 13.50
N LYS A 519 -32.80 15.44 12.75
CA LYS A 519 -33.85 15.97 11.86
C LYS A 519 -35.22 16.10 12.56
N GLY A 520 -35.22 16.57 13.82
CA GLY A 520 -36.44 16.77 14.62
C GLY A 520 -37.07 15.50 15.20
N ASN A 521 -36.51 14.35 14.98
CA ASN A 521 -36.96 13.06 15.56
C ASN A 521 -36.00 12.61 16.66
N VAL A 522 -36.56 11.93 17.67
CA VAL A 522 -35.79 11.31 18.75
C VAL A 522 -35.61 9.82 18.42
N TYR A 523 -34.36 9.34 18.49
CA TYR A 523 -34.01 7.96 18.26
C TYR A 523 -33.41 7.35 19.51
N ARG A 524 -33.78 6.10 19.80
CA ARG A 524 -33.08 5.20 20.70
C ARG A 524 -32.16 4.33 19.87
N VAL A 525 -30.87 4.33 20.15
CA VAL A 525 -29.91 3.45 19.49
C VAL A 525 -29.68 2.22 20.36
N LYS A 526 -30.19 1.09 19.93
CA LYS A 526 -29.99 -0.21 20.58
C LYS A 526 -28.69 -0.86 20.10
N ASN A 527 -27.99 -1.51 21.02
CA ASN A 527 -26.85 -2.34 20.65
C ASN A 527 -27.33 -3.77 20.33
N GLN A 528 -27.63 -4.03 19.07
CA GLN A 528 -28.07 -5.35 18.62
C GLN A 528 -27.00 -6.44 18.73
N LEU A 529 -25.72 -6.06 18.98
CA LEU A 529 -24.61 -6.99 19.20
C LEU A 529 -24.29 -7.19 20.70
N PHE A 530 -25.18 -6.75 21.60
CA PHE A 530 -25.08 -7.10 23.02
C PHE A 530 -25.37 -8.60 23.20
N PRO A 531 -24.43 -9.39 23.80
CA PRO A 531 -24.49 -10.85 23.71
C PRO A 531 -25.24 -11.53 24.87
N PHE A 532 -25.84 -10.76 25.79
CA PHE A 532 -26.54 -11.23 26.98
C PHE A 532 -27.99 -10.78 26.97
N SER A 533 -28.84 -11.40 27.83
CA SER A 533 -30.21 -10.94 27.98
C SER A 533 -30.27 -9.61 28.73
N LEU A 534 -31.32 -8.83 28.46
CA LEU A 534 -31.56 -7.58 29.19
C LEU A 534 -31.91 -7.85 30.65
N LYS A 535 -32.50 -9.03 30.95
CA LYS A 535 -32.73 -9.46 32.31
C LYS A 535 -31.44 -9.68 33.10
N GLU A 536 -30.43 -10.33 32.49
CA GLU A 536 -29.13 -10.49 33.13
C GLU A 536 -28.48 -9.11 33.42
N SER A 537 -28.59 -8.15 32.49
CA SER A 537 -28.04 -6.80 32.70
C SER A 537 -28.75 -6.04 33.83
N GLU A 538 -30.07 -6.21 33.97
CA GLU A 538 -30.84 -5.68 35.09
C GLU A 538 -30.40 -6.29 36.43
N GLU A 539 -30.28 -7.61 36.49
CA GLU A 539 -29.80 -8.36 37.65
C GLU A 539 -28.38 -7.91 38.06
N TRP A 540 -27.45 -7.82 37.10
CA TRP A 540 -26.07 -7.36 37.36
C TRP A 540 -25.99 -5.92 37.85
N SER A 541 -26.90 -5.06 37.41
CA SER A 541 -26.98 -3.66 37.86
C SER A 541 -27.71 -3.47 39.21
N GLY A 542 -28.20 -4.57 39.82
CA GLY A 542 -29.04 -4.50 41.02
C GLY A 542 -30.39 -3.80 40.78
N GLY A 543 -30.95 -3.94 39.59
CA GLY A 543 -32.22 -3.30 39.21
C GLY A 543 -32.10 -1.81 38.86
N ARG A 544 -30.88 -1.25 38.83
CA ARG A 544 -30.63 0.15 38.47
C ARG A 544 -30.97 0.44 37.00
N LEU A 545 -30.68 -0.50 36.14
CA LEU A 545 -30.94 -0.41 34.69
C LEU A 545 -32.10 -1.35 34.35
N LYS A 546 -33.31 -0.79 34.31
CA LYS A 546 -34.52 -1.55 34.00
C LYS A 546 -34.61 -1.87 32.50
N ALA A 547 -35.02 -3.07 32.21
CA ALA A 547 -35.12 -3.62 30.86
C ALA A 547 -36.58 -3.97 30.47
N SER A 548 -37.55 -3.58 31.25
CA SER A 548 -38.91 -4.19 31.35
C SER A 548 -39.75 -4.22 30.07
N ASP A 549 -39.48 -3.41 29.05
CA ASP A 549 -40.32 -3.34 27.83
C ASP A 549 -39.48 -3.30 26.52
N GLU A 550 -38.21 -3.67 26.58
CA GLU A 550 -37.35 -3.69 25.39
C GLU A 550 -37.25 -5.12 24.83
N GLU A 551 -37.29 -5.24 23.50
CA GLU A 551 -36.93 -6.49 22.81
C GLU A 551 -35.48 -6.87 23.12
N GLU A 552 -35.22 -8.15 23.34
CA GLU A 552 -33.91 -8.71 23.55
C GLU A 552 -32.94 -8.32 22.37
N PRO A 553 -31.65 -8.09 22.63
CA PRO A 553 -30.68 -7.86 21.60
C PRO A 553 -30.59 -9.02 20.60
N PHE A 554 -30.45 -8.67 19.34
CA PHE A 554 -30.45 -9.69 18.26
C PHE A 554 -29.40 -10.78 18.46
N LEU A 555 -28.15 -10.39 18.81
CA LEU A 555 -27.07 -11.35 18.99
C LEU A 555 -27.37 -12.36 20.11
N PHE A 556 -27.92 -11.91 21.23
CA PHE A 556 -28.34 -12.84 22.30
C PHE A 556 -29.34 -13.85 21.81
N SER A 557 -30.43 -13.41 21.16
CA SER A 557 -31.48 -14.25 20.62
C SER A 557 -30.93 -15.20 19.54
N TRP A 558 -30.05 -14.72 18.68
CA TRP A 558 -29.43 -15.47 17.60
C TRP A 558 -28.47 -16.56 18.10
N LEU A 559 -27.73 -16.32 19.20
CA LEU A 559 -26.84 -17.31 19.82
C LEU A 559 -27.65 -18.37 20.62
N ASN A 560 -28.85 -18.04 21.07
CA ASN A 560 -29.66 -18.96 21.88
C ASN A 560 -30.00 -20.21 21.09
N GLY A 561 -29.68 -21.38 21.66
CA GLY A 561 -29.89 -22.68 21.02
C GLY A 561 -28.82 -23.09 20.00
N ARG A 562 -27.84 -22.25 19.70
CA ARG A 562 -26.70 -22.60 18.86
C ARG A 562 -25.59 -23.29 19.66
N LYS A 563 -24.97 -24.30 19.06
CA LYS A 563 -23.82 -24.97 19.64
C LYS A 563 -22.60 -24.10 19.44
N LEU A 564 -22.04 -23.60 20.54
CA LEU A 564 -20.76 -22.88 20.56
C LEU A 564 -19.60 -23.85 20.75
N SER A 565 -18.46 -23.56 20.15
CA SER A 565 -17.24 -24.28 20.45
C SER A 565 -16.79 -24.02 21.90
N GLU A 566 -15.88 -24.87 22.40
CA GLU A 566 -15.27 -24.68 23.71
C GLU A 566 -14.58 -23.29 23.86
N LYS A 567 -13.90 -22.83 22.78
CA LYS A 567 -13.24 -21.52 22.77
C LYS A 567 -14.24 -20.37 22.81
N SER A 568 -15.32 -20.43 22.02
CA SER A 568 -16.40 -19.44 22.08
C SER A 568 -17.10 -19.44 23.44
N SER A 569 -17.33 -20.61 24.02
CA SER A 569 -17.91 -20.73 25.37
C SER A 569 -17.00 -20.11 26.44
N ALA A 570 -15.67 -20.25 26.31
CA ALA A 570 -14.71 -19.59 27.18
C ALA A 570 -14.73 -18.05 27.05
N VAL A 571 -14.84 -17.53 25.81
CA VAL A 571 -15.02 -16.09 25.57
C VAL A 571 -16.30 -15.59 26.23
N MET A 572 -17.41 -16.29 26.04
CA MET A 572 -18.71 -15.92 26.63
C MET A 572 -18.70 -15.92 28.16
N ARG A 573 -17.99 -16.86 28.79
CA ARG A 573 -17.80 -16.87 30.25
C ARG A 573 -17.00 -15.66 30.73
N ALA A 574 -15.82 -15.40 30.14
CA ALA A 574 -15.01 -14.27 30.51
C ALA A 574 -15.70 -12.92 30.23
N ALA A 575 -16.43 -12.83 29.14
CA ALA A 575 -17.25 -11.67 28.82
C ALA A 575 -18.36 -11.44 29.85
N ARG A 576 -19.04 -12.50 30.30
CA ARG A 576 -20.07 -12.42 31.34
C ARG A 576 -19.50 -11.85 32.64
N GLU A 577 -18.35 -12.29 33.07
CA GLU A 577 -17.67 -11.77 34.27
C GLU A 577 -17.30 -10.27 34.10
N PHE A 578 -16.73 -9.89 32.96
CA PHE A 578 -16.39 -8.50 32.67
C PHE A 578 -17.63 -7.58 32.61
N TYR A 579 -18.70 -8.01 31.95
CA TYR A 579 -19.93 -7.25 31.88
C TYR A 579 -20.62 -7.15 33.25
N ALA A 580 -20.77 -8.26 33.99
CA ALA A 580 -21.31 -8.27 35.32
C ALA A 580 -20.54 -7.32 36.26
N TYR A 581 -19.23 -7.29 36.18
CA TYR A 581 -18.40 -6.31 36.90
C TYR A 581 -18.76 -4.88 36.51
N CYS A 582 -18.77 -4.55 35.22
CA CYS A 582 -19.08 -3.21 34.75
C CYS A 582 -20.49 -2.72 35.16
N PHE A 583 -21.47 -3.60 35.09
CA PHE A 583 -22.84 -3.29 35.50
C PHE A 583 -22.97 -3.10 37.01
N ARG A 584 -22.37 -3.98 37.81
CA ARG A 584 -22.40 -3.89 39.27
C ARG A 584 -21.70 -2.64 39.80
N THR A 585 -20.60 -2.23 39.19
CA THR A 585 -19.79 -1.08 39.61
C THR A 585 -20.24 0.25 38.99
N GLY A 586 -21.36 0.25 38.23
CA GLY A 586 -21.92 1.49 37.65
C GLY A 586 -21.15 1.97 36.40
N LYS A 587 -20.21 1.21 35.85
CA LYS A 587 -19.50 1.56 34.61
C LYS A 587 -20.42 1.48 33.39
N ALA A 588 -21.43 0.62 33.45
CA ALA A 588 -22.50 0.59 32.46
C ALA A 588 -23.62 1.57 32.86
N GLU A 589 -23.94 2.49 31.94
CA GLU A 589 -25.00 3.50 32.13
C GLU A 589 -26.32 3.14 31.43
N ILE A 590 -26.31 2.10 30.62
CA ILE A 590 -27.43 1.64 29.81
C ILE A 590 -27.47 0.10 29.75
N SER A 591 -28.65 -0.52 29.65
CA SER A 591 -28.89 -1.96 29.77
C SER A 591 -28.20 -2.81 28.73
N ASP A 592 -27.94 -2.28 27.53
CA ASP A 592 -27.30 -2.94 26.38
C ASP A 592 -25.97 -2.25 25.98
N ALA A 593 -25.19 -1.79 26.98
CA ALA A 593 -23.93 -1.10 26.75
C ALA A 593 -22.97 -1.91 25.87
N GLY A 594 -22.40 -1.26 24.85
CA GLY A 594 -21.51 -1.92 23.90
C GLY A 594 -20.12 -2.22 24.49
N TYR A 595 -19.44 -3.21 23.93
CA TYR A 595 -18.09 -3.61 24.35
C TYR A 595 -17.11 -2.41 24.35
N ALA A 596 -17.12 -1.59 23.29
CA ALA A 596 -16.26 -0.41 23.19
C ALA A 596 -16.55 0.62 24.32
N GLN A 597 -17.82 0.80 24.69
CA GLN A 597 -18.23 1.68 25.78
C GLN A 597 -17.68 1.18 27.12
N LEU A 598 -17.87 -0.11 27.44
CA LEU A 598 -17.39 -0.71 28.68
C LEU A 598 -15.87 -0.75 28.76
N LYS A 599 -15.19 -1.08 27.65
CA LYS A 599 -13.73 -1.03 27.56
C LYS A 599 -13.19 0.36 27.87
N THR A 600 -13.84 1.41 27.41
CA THR A 600 -13.47 2.81 27.71
C THR A 600 -13.74 3.15 29.17
N ALA A 601 -14.87 2.70 29.73
CA ALA A 601 -15.25 2.99 31.10
C ALA A 601 -14.31 2.40 32.17
N VAL A 602 -13.57 1.34 31.83
CA VAL A 602 -12.59 0.67 32.74
C VAL A 602 -11.14 1.10 32.48
N GLN A 603 -10.86 2.11 31.65
CA GLN A 603 -9.48 2.50 31.32
C GLN A 603 -8.64 2.89 32.53
N ASN A 604 -9.28 3.48 33.55
CA ASN A 604 -8.64 3.92 34.80
C ASN A 604 -9.06 3.06 36.02
N ASP A 605 -9.49 1.84 35.80
CA ASP A 605 -10.01 0.92 36.80
C ASP A 605 -9.17 -0.37 36.79
N GLU A 606 -8.32 -0.55 37.81
CA GLU A 606 -7.37 -1.67 37.85
C GLU A 606 -8.07 -3.03 37.96
N GLU A 607 -9.16 -3.14 38.74
CA GLU A 607 -9.92 -4.38 38.83
C GLU A 607 -10.66 -4.67 37.54
N GLY A 608 -11.29 -3.67 36.93
CA GLY A 608 -11.96 -3.80 35.61
C GLY A 608 -10.99 -4.22 34.49
N LYS A 609 -9.74 -3.75 34.53
CA LYS A 609 -8.69 -4.16 33.59
C LYS A 609 -8.34 -5.66 33.72
N LEU A 610 -8.40 -6.25 34.93
CA LEU A 610 -8.14 -7.69 35.09
C LEU A 610 -9.22 -8.53 34.37
N PHE A 611 -10.49 -8.20 34.54
CA PHE A 611 -11.58 -8.87 33.82
C PHE A 611 -11.47 -8.66 32.31
N LEU A 612 -11.13 -7.45 31.88
CA LEU A 612 -10.91 -7.15 30.46
C LEU A 612 -9.72 -7.95 29.89
N ALA A 613 -8.65 -8.13 30.66
CA ALA A 613 -7.49 -8.91 30.24
C ALA A 613 -7.83 -10.38 30.06
N ALA A 614 -8.60 -10.99 30.99
CA ALA A 614 -9.08 -12.36 30.88
C ALA A 614 -9.96 -12.56 29.62
N LEU A 615 -10.87 -11.59 29.35
CA LEU A 615 -11.68 -11.62 28.13
C LEU A 615 -10.81 -11.54 26.87
N LYS A 616 -9.83 -10.66 26.84
CA LYS A 616 -8.90 -10.52 25.68
C LYS A 616 -8.07 -11.78 25.44
N GLU A 617 -7.67 -12.46 26.49
CA GLU A 617 -6.93 -13.72 26.38
C GLU A 617 -7.81 -14.84 25.76
N ALA A 618 -9.01 -15.01 26.28
CA ALA A 618 -9.99 -15.96 25.70
C ALA A 618 -10.33 -15.61 24.24
N HIS A 619 -10.53 -14.33 23.94
CA HIS A 619 -10.82 -13.83 22.60
C HIS A 619 -9.66 -14.11 21.61
N ARG A 620 -8.40 -13.92 22.05
CA ARG A 620 -7.23 -14.29 21.26
C ARG A 620 -7.18 -15.79 20.97
N ALA A 621 -7.43 -16.64 21.97
CA ALA A 621 -7.46 -18.08 21.81
C ALA A 621 -8.56 -18.55 20.85
N LEU A 622 -9.70 -17.83 20.77
CA LEU A 622 -10.72 -18.06 19.75
C LEU A 622 -10.23 -17.63 18.36
N GLY A 623 -9.54 -16.50 18.26
CA GLY A 623 -8.94 -16.03 17.01
C GLY A 623 -7.93 -17.05 16.44
N ASP A 624 -7.09 -17.63 17.32
CA ASP A 624 -6.10 -18.65 16.96
C ASP A 624 -6.77 -19.94 16.43
N LYS A 625 -7.97 -20.28 16.91
CA LYS A 625 -8.81 -21.36 16.37
C LYS A 625 -9.39 -21.01 14.99
N LEU A 626 -9.89 -19.79 14.83
CA LEU A 626 -10.62 -19.36 13.63
C LEU A 626 -9.69 -19.15 12.42
N LEU A 627 -8.47 -18.67 12.63
CA LEU A 627 -7.54 -18.33 11.54
C LEU A 627 -7.22 -19.53 10.63
N PRO A 628 -6.83 -20.73 11.14
CA PRO A 628 -6.63 -21.90 10.29
C PRO A 628 -7.89 -22.32 9.53
N GLN A 629 -9.07 -22.14 10.13
CA GLN A 629 -10.35 -22.44 9.48
C GLN A 629 -10.66 -21.46 8.35
N ALA A 630 -10.29 -20.17 8.50
CA ALA A 630 -10.42 -19.19 7.42
C ALA A 630 -9.59 -19.57 6.18
N TYR A 631 -8.39 -20.11 6.38
CA TYR A 631 -7.58 -20.70 5.29
C TYR A 631 -8.24 -21.96 4.71
N TYR A 632 -8.74 -22.85 5.56
CA TYR A 632 -9.37 -24.10 5.14
C TYR A 632 -10.63 -23.87 4.26
N TYR A 633 -11.42 -22.86 4.60
CA TYR A 633 -12.59 -22.48 3.80
C TYR A 633 -12.24 -21.71 2.53
N GLY A 634 -11.00 -21.30 2.35
CA GLY A 634 -10.54 -20.56 1.16
C GLY A 634 -10.81 -19.05 1.20
N PHE A 635 -11.19 -18.50 2.37
CA PHE A 635 -11.37 -17.04 2.50
C PHE A 635 -10.08 -16.25 2.31
N ILE A 636 -8.96 -16.85 2.64
CA ILE A 636 -7.64 -16.23 2.70
C ILE A 636 -6.67 -17.08 1.86
N PRO A 637 -5.91 -16.50 0.93
CA PRO A 637 -4.85 -17.21 0.22
C PRO A 637 -3.70 -17.54 1.18
N ARG A 638 -2.98 -18.63 0.90
CA ARG A 638 -1.77 -18.96 1.66
C ARG A 638 -0.71 -17.88 1.48
N ASP A 639 -0.05 -17.51 2.56
CA ASP A 639 1.09 -16.61 2.55
C ASP A 639 2.38 -17.33 2.08
N VAL A 640 3.54 -16.72 2.33
CA VAL A 640 4.84 -17.28 1.98
C VAL A 640 5.04 -18.62 2.69
N GLU A 641 5.44 -19.63 1.91
CA GLU A 641 5.97 -20.88 2.43
C GLU A 641 7.49 -20.69 2.59
N TYR A 642 7.92 -20.35 3.81
CA TYR A 642 9.34 -20.20 4.13
C TYR A 642 10.02 -21.55 4.16
N PHE A 643 11.26 -21.59 3.71
CA PHE A 643 12.10 -22.77 3.89
C PHE A 643 12.50 -22.88 5.37
N GLU A 644 12.53 -24.09 5.90
CA GLU A 644 13.12 -24.34 7.22
C GLU A 644 14.58 -23.91 7.15
N GLU A 645 15.03 -23.07 8.09
CA GLU A 645 16.45 -22.78 8.22
C GLU A 645 17.14 -24.12 8.58
N GLU A 646 18.06 -24.58 7.73
CA GLU A 646 18.98 -25.64 8.11
C GLU A 646 19.80 -25.09 9.29
N VAL A 647 19.48 -25.57 10.52
CA VAL A 647 20.15 -25.22 11.78
C VAL A 647 21.55 -25.83 11.79
#